data_6d83fe48c79507a30cb1d3cb49048182
#
_entry.id   6d83fe48c79507a30cb1d3cb49048182
#
_cell.length_a   1.000
_cell.length_b   1.000
_cell.length_c   1.000
_cell.angle_alpha   90.00
_cell.angle_beta   90.00
_cell.angle_gamma   90.00
#
_symmetry.space_group_name_H-M   'P 1'
#
loop_
_entity.id
_entity.type
_entity.pdbx_description
1 polymer ?
#
loop_
_entity_poly.entity_id
_entity_poly.type
_entity_poly.pdbx_seq_one_letter_code
_entity_poly.pdbx_strand_id
1 'polypeptide(L)'
;MKRILYTLSAITVLALGAVSCDSYFDVELQDQATIEEMFSKRGTARQLAAHMYAYLPKEENPVDATSEGGFSGRTDARQVNASAYANNVFDLRVGDYSPASVTSYNLWENYYKAIAHCTLVIDNIHLDVEDNQAVRDYMRAEARFMRAFYYFCLFRTYGPVIVWGDQAAPSDAVGSTLDRNTLDENISFIVSELDKAIEVLPMSITEVGLQEGSDMGRATKGAAMALKSRVLLYAASPLYNGNELYAGMTNYYGEEIFPQNYDAKKWEEAKKAAKAVIDLNYYKLVDAGSEATGDKFTDGIRAYQNIFFEQWNDETIWGWWMNFYTDWLGRTGGVIGACAPRNITVEGWQSCTPSFKLVDAYAMYESGRYPVTGYDRTTGMDDYSKPIIDQQAGYEAEGFSMTTQFEAEWAGEFEAHNSTLGREPRYYASVVPNGYYWPCDPKLKTMTNPKTSSTTWTAEDMRCHFWRGSGALCERWDQTSSNNYFGYAWRRLYKADNPLDVGADYQQIKYVYPAFRLAEIYFNYAECCIETGDYKEAVKYLNMIRNRSGLNNLEEAYPGIDSDPELLRWCFRQEKMIEFAIEGPMHFYDSCRWMTAEENFPVLNWTLNLNDPVDYHDSWVRSSEDFPLAKHAKFTKRDYLFPFDSDQLAEMTNLTQNYGF
;
A
#
# COMPACT_ATOMS: atom_id res chain seq x y z
N MET A 1 27.18 70.53 48.88
CA MET A 1 27.56 69.10 49.14
C MET A 1 26.52 68.06 48.69
N LYS A 2 25.23 68.24 48.92
CA LYS A 2 24.23 67.22 48.52
C LYS A 2 24.08 67.00 47.00
N ARG A 3 24.30 67.99 46.17
CA ARG A 3 24.23 67.84 44.67
C ARG A 3 25.44 67.11 44.07
N ILE A 4 26.60 67.16 44.69
CA ILE A 4 27.80 66.52 44.23
C ILE A 4 27.74 64.99 44.57
N LEU A 5 27.08 64.61 45.68
CA LEU A 5 26.85 63.22 46.07
C LEU A 5 25.91 62.47 45.08
N TYR A 6 24.87 63.16 44.58
CA TYR A 6 23.93 62.53 43.62
C TYR A 6 24.54 62.36 42.24
N THR A 7 25.45 63.23 41.81
CA THR A 7 26.15 63.10 40.53
C THR A 7 27.21 62.02 40.58
N LEU A 8 27.91 61.84 41.67
CA LEU A 8 28.86 60.74 41.84
C LEU A 8 28.16 59.37 41.94
N SER A 9 27.03 59.29 42.67
CA SER A 9 26.22 58.07 42.71
C SER A 9 25.62 57.65 41.33
N ALA A 10 25.20 58.65 40.53
CA ALA A 10 24.67 58.39 39.18
C ALA A 10 25.76 57.92 38.20
N ILE A 11 26.98 58.43 38.31
CA ILE A 11 28.14 58.04 37.48
C ILE A 11 28.62 56.60 37.91
N THR A 12 28.56 56.26 39.20
CA THR A 12 28.96 54.92 39.66
C THR A 12 27.93 53.85 39.26
N VAL A 13 26.64 54.18 39.20
CA VAL A 13 25.60 53.27 38.71
C VAL A 13 25.66 53.08 37.18
N LEU A 14 26.05 54.14 36.43
CA LEU A 14 26.27 54.03 34.97
C LEU A 14 27.59 53.30 34.62
N ALA A 15 28.59 53.36 35.47
CA ALA A 15 29.86 52.67 35.26
C ALA A 15 29.79 51.15 35.63
N LEU A 16 28.84 50.74 36.49
CA LEU A 16 28.56 49.36 36.83
C LEU A 16 27.60 48.68 35.86
N GLY A 17 26.90 49.45 35.00
CA GLY A 17 26.03 48.93 33.95
C GLY A 17 26.72 48.64 32.60
N ALA A 18 28.02 49.00 32.47
CA ALA A 18 28.77 48.84 31.23
C ALA A 18 29.82 47.68 31.25
N VAL A 19 29.85 46.90 32.32
CA VAL A 19 30.72 45.73 32.41
C VAL A 19 29.84 44.51 32.73
N SER A 20 29.05 44.12 31.81
CA SER A 20 28.49 42.76 31.75
C SER A 20 27.50 42.75 30.64
N CYS A 21 27.84 42.10 29.59
CA CYS A 21 26.91 41.30 28.79
C CYS A 21 27.57 40.72 27.53
N ASP A 22 28.89 40.83 27.35
CA ASP A 22 29.52 40.10 26.23
C ASP A 22 29.75 38.61 26.53
N SER A 23 29.86 38.22 27.79
CA SER A 23 30.06 36.79 28.13
C SER A 23 28.78 36.04 28.52
N TYR A 24 27.62 36.72 28.61
CA TYR A 24 26.36 36.06 28.94
C TYR A 24 25.60 35.57 27.70
N PHE A 25 25.99 36.04 26.51
CA PHE A 25 25.47 35.55 25.23
C PHE A 25 26.47 34.65 24.49
N ASP A 26 27.71 34.53 24.94
CA ASP A 26 28.64 33.48 24.59
C ASP A 26 28.39 32.21 25.46
N VAL A 27 27.14 31.80 25.57
CA VAL A 27 26.84 30.38 25.82
C VAL A 27 27.12 29.72 24.47
N GLU A 28 28.37 29.32 24.25
CA GLU A 28 28.64 28.19 23.37
C GLU A 28 27.60 27.14 23.78
N LEU A 29 26.74 26.78 22.87
CA LEU A 29 25.86 25.62 23.03
C LEU A 29 26.77 24.37 23.04
N GLN A 30 27.49 24.17 24.16
CA GLN A 30 28.43 23.05 24.37
C GLN A 30 27.70 21.70 24.50
N ASP A 31 26.37 21.66 24.40
CA ASP A 31 25.57 20.44 24.57
C ASP A 31 24.99 19.90 23.27
N GLN A 32 25.27 20.46 22.10
CA GLN A 32 24.89 19.84 20.83
C GLN A 32 26.08 19.09 20.25
N ALA A 33 26.00 17.75 20.23
CA ALA A 33 27.02 16.94 19.59
C ALA A 33 27.16 17.32 18.11
N THR A 34 28.39 17.53 17.66
CA THR A 34 28.66 17.79 16.22
C THR A 34 28.35 16.55 15.39
N ILE A 35 28.16 16.72 14.07
CA ILE A 35 27.99 15.59 13.14
C ILE A 35 29.16 14.62 13.26
N GLU A 36 30.40 15.12 13.36
CA GLU A 36 31.60 14.32 13.56
C GLU A 36 31.55 13.49 14.86
N GLU A 37 31.13 14.09 15.95
CA GLU A 37 31.01 13.39 17.24
C GLU A 37 29.92 12.31 17.19
N MET A 38 28.81 12.58 16.50
CA MET A 38 27.73 11.60 16.35
C MET A 38 28.16 10.40 15.51
N PHE A 39 28.83 10.61 14.39
CA PHE A 39 29.27 9.52 13.52
C PHE A 39 30.56 8.82 13.99
N SER A 40 31.38 9.44 14.81
CA SER A 40 32.63 8.81 15.34
C SER A 40 32.37 7.64 16.32
N LYS A 41 31.13 7.52 16.84
CA LYS A 41 30.70 6.47 17.76
C LYS A 41 29.84 5.47 17.05
N ARG A 42 30.23 4.18 16.97
CA ARG A 42 29.47 3.10 16.30
C ARG A 42 28.02 3.04 16.70
N GLY A 43 27.71 3.14 18.01
CA GLY A 43 26.33 3.08 18.49
C GLY A 43 25.46 4.17 17.89
N THR A 44 25.93 5.40 17.85
CA THR A 44 25.22 6.54 17.30
C THR A 44 25.17 6.50 15.77
N ALA A 45 26.27 6.14 15.11
CA ALA A 45 26.31 5.99 13.65
C ALA A 45 25.30 4.93 13.16
N ARG A 46 25.22 3.78 13.83
CA ARG A 46 24.22 2.74 13.52
C ARG A 46 22.78 3.18 13.80
N GLN A 47 22.53 3.96 14.86
CA GLN A 47 21.23 4.55 15.13
C GLN A 47 20.81 5.54 14.04
N LEU A 48 21.73 6.40 13.60
CA LEU A 48 21.49 7.33 12.49
C LEU A 48 21.19 6.57 11.19
N ALA A 49 21.94 5.51 10.88
CA ALA A 49 21.63 4.66 9.73
C ALA A 49 20.24 3.99 9.86
N ALA A 50 19.90 3.46 11.04
CA ALA A 50 18.59 2.86 11.27
C ALA A 50 17.44 3.89 11.20
N HIS A 51 17.68 5.15 11.57
CA HIS A 51 16.66 6.20 11.53
C HIS A 51 16.16 6.50 10.11
N MET A 52 16.92 6.14 9.06
CA MET A 52 16.43 6.25 7.67
C MET A 52 15.10 5.51 7.45
N TYR A 53 14.84 4.44 8.20
CA TYR A 53 13.61 3.64 8.11
C TYR A 53 12.40 4.25 8.86
N ALA A 54 12.61 5.32 9.63
CA ALA A 54 11.52 6.00 10.35
C ALA A 54 10.52 6.71 9.42
N TYR A 55 10.90 6.94 8.18
CA TYR A 55 10.11 7.64 7.18
C TYR A 55 9.41 6.70 6.18
N LEU A 56 9.46 5.37 6.40
CA LEU A 56 8.80 4.41 5.52
C LEU A 56 7.30 4.74 5.38
N PRO A 57 6.74 4.61 4.17
CA PRO A 57 5.33 4.80 3.95
C PRO A 57 4.54 3.74 4.70
N LYS A 58 3.39 4.11 5.25
CA LYS A 58 2.45 3.17 5.88
C LYS A 58 1.48 2.64 4.82
N GLU A 59 2.03 2.00 3.79
CA GLU A 59 1.25 1.50 2.64
C GLU A 59 0.21 0.45 3.06
N GLU A 60 0.48 -0.29 4.13
CA GLU A 60 -0.39 -1.30 4.68
C GLU A 60 -1.71 -0.77 5.23
N ASN A 61 -1.79 0.53 5.55
CA ASN A 61 -2.96 1.10 6.22
C ASN A 61 -3.90 1.82 5.21
N PRO A 62 -4.99 1.19 4.75
CA PRO A 62 -5.88 1.74 3.73
C PRO A 62 -6.75 2.91 4.22
N VAL A 63 -6.74 3.20 5.51
CA VAL A 63 -7.56 4.26 6.13
C VAL A 63 -6.71 5.38 6.72
N ASP A 64 -5.39 5.34 6.57
CA ASP A 64 -4.50 6.43 6.99
C ASP A 64 -4.30 7.43 5.84
N ALA A 65 -5.02 8.53 5.93
CA ALA A 65 -4.94 9.60 4.94
C ALA A 65 -3.63 10.40 4.99
N THR A 66 -2.84 10.25 6.04
CA THR A 66 -1.54 10.94 6.17
C THR A 66 -0.40 10.13 5.53
N SER A 67 -0.73 9.02 4.87
CA SER A 67 0.22 8.12 4.25
C SER A 67 -0.25 7.65 2.87
N GLU A 68 0.64 7.03 2.11
CA GLU A 68 0.32 6.48 0.79
C GLU A 68 -0.71 5.34 0.85
N GLY A 69 -0.85 4.66 1.98
CA GLY A 69 -1.88 3.64 2.19
C GLY A 69 -3.29 4.14 1.92
N GLY A 70 -3.57 5.41 2.22
CA GLY A 70 -4.85 6.06 1.96
C GLY A 70 -5.24 6.11 0.48
N PHE A 71 -4.29 6.13 -0.45
CA PHE A 71 -4.61 6.08 -1.89
C PHE A 71 -5.30 4.77 -2.30
N SER A 72 -5.11 3.69 -1.55
CA SER A 72 -5.81 2.43 -1.80
C SER A 72 -7.33 2.54 -1.69
N GLY A 73 -7.84 3.49 -0.92
CA GLY A 73 -9.26 3.79 -0.77
C GLY A 73 -9.89 4.48 -1.99
N ARG A 74 -9.08 4.98 -2.93
CA ARG A 74 -9.56 5.62 -4.17
C ARG A 74 -9.91 4.64 -5.29
N THR A 75 -9.59 3.36 -5.13
CA THR A 75 -9.72 2.37 -6.20
C THR A 75 -11.13 1.81 -6.35
N ASP A 76 -11.41 1.19 -7.49
CA ASP A 76 -12.62 0.41 -7.76
C ASP A 76 -12.61 -0.97 -7.09
N ALA A 77 -11.45 -1.45 -6.58
CA ALA A 77 -11.31 -2.72 -5.90
C ALA A 77 -11.73 -2.68 -4.42
N ARG A 78 -11.85 -1.49 -3.82
CA ARG A 78 -12.19 -1.30 -2.41
C ARG A 78 -13.27 -0.27 -2.22
N GLN A 79 -13.99 -0.41 -1.12
CA GLN A 79 -14.92 0.61 -0.63
C GLN A 79 -14.48 1.06 0.76
N VAL A 80 -14.50 2.36 0.97
CA VAL A 80 -14.16 3.01 2.24
C VAL A 80 -15.35 3.85 2.68
N ASN A 81 -15.76 3.71 3.93
CA ASN A 81 -16.85 4.51 4.47
C ASN A 81 -16.35 5.86 5.03
N ALA A 82 -17.25 6.83 5.15
CA ALA A 82 -17.01 8.15 5.70
C ALA A 82 -17.00 8.14 7.24
N SER A 83 -16.31 7.19 7.88
CA SER A 83 -16.14 7.22 9.34
C SER A 83 -15.22 8.36 9.76
N ALA A 84 -15.31 8.80 11.00
CA ALA A 84 -14.51 9.90 11.53
C ALA A 84 -12.98 9.71 11.40
N TYR A 85 -12.53 8.49 11.21
CA TYR A 85 -11.11 8.12 11.05
C TYR A 85 -10.67 8.08 9.56
N ALA A 86 -11.60 8.07 8.63
CA ALA A 86 -11.33 7.96 7.19
C ALA A 86 -11.73 9.22 6.41
N ASN A 87 -12.05 10.34 7.08
CA ASN A 87 -12.57 11.54 6.43
C ASN A 87 -11.65 12.03 5.28
N ASN A 88 -10.35 12.10 5.50
CA ASN A 88 -9.43 12.58 4.47
C ASN A 88 -9.29 11.56 3.31
N VAL A 89 -9.28 10.26 3.58
CA VAL A 89 -9.32 9.22 2.53
C VAL A 89 -10.59 9.32 1.72
N PHE A 90 -11.71 9.62 2.39
CA PHE A 90 -12.98 9.82 1.76
C PHE A 90 -12.99 11.06 0.84
N ASP A 91 -12.41 12.17 1.27
CA ASP A 91 -12.27 13.39 0.46
C ASP A 91 -11.43 13.13 -0.80
N LEU A 92 -10.35 12.37 -0.68
CA LEU A 92 -9.58 11.88 -1.83
C LEU A 92 -10.44 11.06 -2.80
N ARG A 93 -11.24 10.12 -2.25
CA ARG A 93 -12.08 9.24 -3.07
C ARG A 93 -13.14 10.00 -3.87
N VAL A 94 -13.74 11.03 -3.27
CA VAL A 94 -14.78 11.83 -3.93
C VAL A 94 -14.23 12.99 -4.75
N GLY A 95 -12.90 13.12 -4.84
CA GLY A 95 -12.23 14.19 -5.58
C GLY A 95 -12.42 15.59 -4.97
N ASP A 96 -12.78 15.67 -3.68
CA ASP A 96 -13.01 16.92 -2.95
C ASP A 96 -11.74 17.39 -2.25
N TYR A 97 -10.69 17.63 -3.04
CA TYR A 97 -9.41 18.12 -2.55
C TYR A 97 -8.76 19.13 -3.51
N SER A 98 -7.92 19.97 -2.95
CA SER A 98 -7.22 21.05 -3.64
C SER A 98 -5.84 21.28 -3.01
N PRO A 99 -4.94 22.03 -3.64
CA PRO A 99 -3.68 22.43 -3.02
C PRO A 99 -3.80 22.99 -1.60
N ALA A 100 -4.89 23.69 -1.28
CA ALA A 100 -5.12 24.26 0.06
C ALA A 100 -5.60 23.22 1.09
N SER A 101 -6.15 22.08 0.68
CA SER A 101 -6.69 21.06 1.59
C SER A 101 -5.76 19.85 1.79
N VAL A 102 -4.69 19.73 0.98
CA VAL A 102 -3.78 18.57 1.04
C VAL A 102 -2.56 18.76 1.96
N THR A 103 -2.46 19.87 2.64
CA THR A 103 -1.36 20.19 3.58
C THR A 103 -1.20 19.16 4.69
N SER A 104 -2.28 18.43 5.05
CA SER A 104 -2.24 17.38 6.07
C SER A 104 -1.55 16.09 5.60
N TYR A 105 -1.36 15.89 4.29
CA TYR A 105 -0.73 14.67 3.77
C TYR A 105 0.78 14.65 3.95
N ASN A 106 1.42 15.80 3.95
CA ASN A 106 2.84 16.04 4.29
C ASN A 106 3.87 15.05 3.71
N LEU A 107 3.52 14.37 2.58
CA LEU A 107 4.39 13.36 1.96
C LEU A 107 5.64 13.99 1.38
N TRP A 108 5.51 15.18 0.79
CA TRP A 108 6.61 15.94 0.23
C TRP A 108 7.70 16.24 1.26
N GLU A 109 7.33 16.91 2.33
CA GLU A 109 8.25 17.30 3.39
C GLU A 109 8.90 16.07 4.07
N ASN A 110 8.08 15.05 4.38
CA ASN A 110 8.58 13.84 5.04
C ASN A 110 9.62 13.10 4.21
N TYR A 111 9.36 12.94 2.90
CA TYR A 111 10.32 12.23 2.04
C TYR A 111 11.57 13.05 1.75
N TYR A 112 11.48 14.38 1.65
CA TYR A 112 12.69 15.21 1.53
C TYR A 112 13.51 15.23 2.83
N LYS A 113 12.89 15.18 4.01
CA LYS A 113 13.60 14.94 5.28
C LYS A 113 14.33 13.60 5.28
N ALA A 114 13.67 12.56 4.79
CA ALA A 114 14.28 11.24 4.65
C ALA A 114 15.48 11.25 3.68
N ILE A 115 15.35 11.91 2.53
CA ILE A 115 16.40 12.07 1.53
C ILE A 115 17.60 12.82 2.13
N ALA A 116 17.36 13.93 2.84
CA ALA A 116 18.40 14.67 3.53
C ALA A 116 19.12 13.82 4.56
N HIS A 117 18.37 13.02 5.32
CA HIS A 117 18.96 12.10 6.32
C HIS A 117 19.78 10.99 5.66
N CYS A 118 19.33 10.40 4.56
CA CYS A 118 20.12 9.44 3.79
C CYS A 118 21.43 10.07 3.27
N THR A 119 21.38 11.28 2.74
CA THR A 119 22.56 12.02 2.28
C THR A 119 23.54 12.26 3.44
N LEU A 120 23.04 12.63 4.63
CA LEU A 120 23.87 12.80 5.82
C LEU A 120 24.62 11.49 6.16
N VAL A 121 23.97 10.34 6.08
CA VAL A 121 24.61 9.03 6.32
C VAL A 121 25.64 8.71 5.22
N ILE A 122 25.31 8.92 3.94
CA ILE A 122 26.24 8.68 2.82
C ILE A 122 27.54 9.45 3.01
N ASP A 123 27.43 10.72 3.40
CA ASP A 123 28.57 11.62 3.50
C ASP A 123 29.44 11.35 4.74
N ASN A 124 28.83 10.95 5.85
CA ASN A 124 29.53 10.93 7.15
C ASN A 124 29.79 9.55 7.73
N ILE A 125 29.24 8.46 7.20
CA ILE A 125 29.44 7.11 7.76
C ILE A 125 30.91 6.66 7.77
N HIS A 126 31.75 7.27 6.97
CA HIS A 126 33.19 7.02 6.96
C HIS A 126 33.89 7.45 8.27
N LEU A 127 33.28 8.31 9.07
CA LEU A 127 33.77 8.78 10.36
C LEU A 127 33.63 7.72 11.47
N ASP A 128 32.79 6.69 11.27
CA ASP A 128 32.70 5.55 12.18
C ASP A 128 33.93 4.68 12.08
N VAL A 129 34.85 4.87 13.01
CA VAL A 129 36.12 4.11 13.08
C VAL A 129 36.01 2.83 13.90
N GLU A 130 34.90 2.61 14.59
CA GLU A 130 34.66 1.43 15.42
C GLU A 130 34.13 0.24 14.61
N ASP A 131 33.39 0.48 13.53
CA ASP A 131 32.98 -0.56 12.60
C ASP A 131 34.05 -0.83 11.52
N ASN A 132 34.07 -2.04 11.00
CA ASN A 132 34.96 -2.38 9.89
C ASN A 132 34.49 -1.75 8.56
N GLN A 133 35.37 -1.73 7.56
CA GLN A 133 35.10 -1.10 6.26
C GLN A 133 33.88 -1.71 5.57
N ALA A 134 33.69 -3.04 5.64
CA ALA A 134 32.57 -3.72 4.99
C ALA A 134 31.20 -3.26 5.54
N VAL A 135 31.10 -3.06 6.87
CA VAL A 135 29.88 -2.56 7.52
C VAL A 135 29.61 -1.11 7.13
N ARG A 136 30.65 -0.27 7.07
CA ARG A 136 30.50 1.12 6.62
C ARG A 136 30.07 1.22 5.15
N ASP A 137 30.67 0.40 4.29
CA ASP A 137 30.30 0.36 2.87
C ASP A 137 28.87 -0.14 2.70
N TYR A 138 28.46 -1.15 3.48
CA TYR A 138 27.08 -1.61 3.53
C TYR A 138 26.11 -0.47 3.94
N MET A 139 26.35 0.22 5.05
CA MET A 139 25.48 1.30 5.53
C MET A 139 25.39 2.47 4.52
N ARG A 140 26.48 2.74 3.80
CA ARG A 140 26.47 3.74 2.71
C ARG A 140 25.62 3.25 1.53
N ALA A 141 25.72 2.00 1.13
CA ALA A 141 24.93 1.42 0.06
C ALA A 141 23.44 1.31 0.44
N GLU A 142 23.15 0.96 1.69
CA GLU A 142 21.81 0.99 2.28
C GLU A 142 21.21 2.39 2.24
N ALA A 143 21.96 3.43 2.59
CA ALA A 143 21.52 4.81 2.54
C ALA A 143 21.22 5.26 1.09
N ARG A 144 22.00 4.80 0.10
CA ARG A 144 21.72 5.03 -1.33
C ARG A 144 20.42 4.35 -1.77
N PHE A 145 20.18 3.11 -1.36
CA PHE A 145 18.92 2.41 -1.62
C PHE A 145 17.73 3.16 -1.01
N MET A 146 17.82 3.57 0.25
CA MET A 146 16.73 4.30 0.93
C MET A 146 16.49 5.67 0.29
N ARG A 147 17.54 6.38 -0.12
CA ARG A 147 17.41 7.65 -0.85
C ARG A 147 16.68 7.46 -2.18
N ALA A 148 17.07 6.45 -2.94
CA ALA A 148 16.41 6.09 -4.20
C ALA A 148 14.93 5.70 -3.97
N PHE A 149 14.64 4.97 -2.91
CA PHE A 149 13.27 4.60 -2.53
C PHE A 149 12.40 5.82 -2.22
N TYR A 150 12.89 6.79 -1.44
CA TYR A 150 12.14 8.00 -1.13
C TYR A 150 11.95 8.91 -2.34
N TYR A 151 12.95 9.01 -3.23
CA TYR A 151 12.75 9.69 -4.52
C TYR A 151 11.70 8.97 -5.39
N PHE A 152 11.65 7.65 -5.37
CA PHE A 152 10.61 6.91 -6.07
C PHE A 152 9.22 7.14 -5.46
N CYS A 153 9.08 7.20 -4.13
CA CYS A 153 7.82 7.55 -3.47
C CYS A 153 7.33 8.96 -3.87
N LEU A 154 8.22 9.93 -3.89
CA LEU A 154 7.91 11.27 -4.40
C LEU A 154 7.50 11.23 -5.87
N PHE A 155 8.28 10.54 -6.72
CA PHE A 155 8.04 10.42 -8.15
C PHE A 155 6.68 9.79 -8.47
N ARG A 156 6.33 8.65 -7.85
CA ARG A 156 5.05 7.98 -8.13
C ARG A 156 3.83 8.79 -7.69
N THR A 157 4.01 9.68 -6.69
CA THR A 157 2.93 10.51 -6.14
C THR A 157 2.79 11.84 -6.89
N TYR A 158 3.89 12.54 -7.12
CA TYR A 158 3.89 13.90 -7.67
C TYR A 158 4.37 13.97 -9.13
N GLY A 159 4.82 12.85 -9.71
CA GLY A 159 5.58 12.88 -10.97
C GLY A 159 7.02 13.33 -10.75
N PRO A 160 7.70 13.88 -11.77
CA PRO A 160 9.05 14.40 -11.63
C PRO A 160 9.17 15.45 -10.52
N VAL A 161 10.22 15.38 -9.73
CA VAL A 161 10.47 16.20 -8.54
C VAL A 161 11.86 16.83 -8.58
N ILE A 162 12.21 17.60 -7.55
CA ILE A 162 13.53 18.22 -7.43
C ILE A 162 14.54 17.19 -6.99
N VAL A 163 15.61 17.02 -7.75
CA VAL A 163 16.73 16.11 -7.43
C VAL A 163 17.89 16.93 -6.89
N TRP A 164 18.20 16.76 -5.59
CA TRP A 164 19.35 17.43 -4.97
C TRP A 164 20.71 16.76 -5.29
N GLY A 165 20.69 15.51 -5.75
CA GLY A 165 21.91 14.74 -6.03
C GLY A 165 22.67 14.36 -4.75
N ASP A 166 24.01 14.40 -4.83
CA ASP A 166 24.93 14.16 -3.71
C ASP A 166 25.21 15.43 -2.88
N GLN A 167 24.38 16.47 -3.01
CA GLN A 167 24.54 17.70 -2.25
C GLN A 167 23.75 17.62 -0.94
N ALA A 168 24.23 18.32 0.08
CA ALA A 168 23.43 18.57 1.28
C ALA A 168 22.12 19.26 0.90
N ALA A 169 21.08 19.09 1.74
CA ALA A 169 19.84 19.81 1.56
C ALA A 169 20.12 21.31 1.35
N PRO A 170 19.56 21.93 0.30
CA PRO A 170 19.80 23.34 0.03
C PRO A 170 19.32 24.19 1.21
N SER A 171 19.99 25.32 1.45
CA SER A 171 19.48 26.32 2.40
C SER A 171 18.10 26.81 1.94
N ASP A 172 17.27 27.26 2.86
CA ASP A 172 15.91 27.76 2.57
C ASP A 172 15.90 28.79 1.44
N ALA A 173 16.88 29.69 1.42
CA ALA A 173 17.01 30.71 0.37
C ALA A 173 17.32 30.15 -1.03
N VAL A 174 18.04 29.03 -1.11
CA VAL A 174 18.32 28.34 -2.39
C VAL A 174 17.17 27.40 -2.73
N GLY A 175 16.66 26.67 -1.74
CA GLY A 175 15.53 25.75 -1.90
C GLY A 175 14.30 26.42 -2.48
N SER A 176 14.00 27.66 -2.05
CA SER A 176 12.84 28.43 -2.52
C SER A 176 12.90 28.82 -4.01
N THR A 177 14.05 28.71 -4.67
CA THR A 177 14.25 29.03 -6.08
C THR A 177 14.38 27.81 -6.99
N LEU A 178 14.33 26.60 -6.44
CA LEU A 178 14.41 25.37 -7.22
C LEU A 178 13.05 25.03 -7.86
N ASP A 179 13.11 24.32 -8.98
CA ASP A 179 11.97 23.70 -9.63
C ASP A 179 12.29 22.25 -9.97
N ARG A 180 11.30 21.55 -10.44
CA ARG A 180 11.32 20.12 -10.80
C ARG A 180 12.37 19.84 -11.89
N ASN A 181 13.10 18.78 -11.70
CA ASN A 181 13.90 18.20 -12.79
C ASN A 181 13.00 17.47 -13.80
N THR A 182 13.53 17.18 -14.97
CA THR A 182 12.83 16.40 -15.98
C THR A 182 12.61 14.96 -15.51
N LEU A 183 11.66 14.24 -16.12
CA LEU A 183 11.40 12.84 -15.82
C LEU A 183 12.66 11.99 -16.03
N ASP A 184 13.35 12.17 -17.12
CA ASP A 184 14.54 11.37 -17.47
C ASP A 184 15.69 11.62 -16.48
N GLU A 185 15.85 12.85 -15.96
CA GLU A 185 16.81 13.14 -14.88
C GLU A 185 16.43 12.46 -13.57
N ASN A 186 15.13 12.48 -13.19
CA ASN A 186 14.64 11.80 -12.01
C ASN A 186 14.91 10.29 -12.08
N ILE A 187 14.53 9.64 -13.18
CA ILE A 187 14.74 8.21 -13.38
C ILE A 187 16.22 7.85 -13.42
N SER A 188 17.03 8.65 -14.13
CA SER A 188 18.48 8.43 -14.23
C SER A 188 19.17 8.52 -12.87
N PHE A 189 18.78 9.49 -12.04
CA PHE A 189 19.31 9.62 -10.69
C PHE A 189 18.94 8.42 -9.82
N ILE A 190 17.65 8.04 -9.76
CA ILE A 190 17.17 6.91 -8.96
C ILE A 190 17.87 5.62 -9.39
N VAL A 191 17.96 5.35 -10.68
CA VAL A 191 18.63 4.16 -11.23
C VAL A 191 20.12 4.16 -10.91
N SER A 192 20.81 5.31 -11.03
CA SER A 192 22.23 5.43 -10.68
C SER A 192 22.50 5.13 -9.19
N GLU A 193 21.64 5.60 -8.30
CA GLU A 193 21.76 5.30 -6.85
C GLU A 193 21.56 3.81 -6.57
N LEU A 194 20.57 3.19 -7.25
CA LEU A 194 20.32 1.76 -7.14
C LEU A 194 21.48 0.92 -7.69
N ASP A 195 22.08 1.32 -8.80
CA ASP A 195 23.23 0.60 -9.37
C ASP A 195 24.44 0.62 -8.42
N LYS A 196 24.74 1.79 -7.84
CA LYS A 196 25.78 1.91 -6.80
C LYS A 196 25.47 1.05 -5.57
N ALA A 197 24.19 0.96 -5.17
CA ALA A 197 23.77 0.12 -4.05
C ALA A 197 23.88 -1.38 -4.39
N ILE A 198 23.43 -1.81 -5.57
CA ILE A 198 23.48 -3.20 -6.04
C ILE A 198 24.91 -3.77 -6.09
N GLU A 199 25.91 -2.93 -6.38
CA GLU A 199 27.33 -3.35 -6.41
C GLU A 199 27.84 -3.78 -5.04
N VAL A 200 27.29 -3.21 -3.95
CA VAL A 200 27.81 -3.38 -2.59
C VAL A 200 26.89 -4.20 -1.69
N LEU A 201 25.55 -4.04 -1.83
CA LEU A 201 24.60 -4.72 -0.97
C LEU A 201 24.70 -6.25 -1.09
N PRO A 202 24.68 -6.99 0.04
CA PRO A 202 24.68 -8.45 0.05
C PRO A 202 23.31 -9.03 -0.32
N MET A 203 23.24 -10.31 -0.64
CA MET A 203 21.98 -11.03 -0.78
C MET A 203 21.31 -11.27 0.58
N SER A 204 22.10 -11.54 1.62
CA SER A 204 21.63 -11.65 3.01
C SER A 204 22.40 -10.69 3.91
N ILE A 205 21.69 -10.05 4.84
CA ILE A 205 22.28 -9.15 5.84
C ILE A 205 23.31 -9.87 6.74
N THR A 206 23.23 -11.18 6.87
CA THR A 206 24.18 -11.98 7.66
C THR A 206 25.58 -12.01 7.05
N GLU A 207 25.72 -11.79 5.75
CA GLU A 207 27.03 -11.72 5.07
C GLU A 207 27.89 -10.55 5.55
N VAL A 208 27.27 -9.50 6.09
CA VAL A 208 27.95 -8.32 6.67
C VAL A 208 27.93 -8.32 8.20
N GLY A 209 27.54 -9.45 8.83
CA GLY A 209 27.55 -9.63 10.29
C GLY A 209 26.37 -8.98 11.02
N LEU A 210 25.30 -8.66 10.33
CA LEU A 210 24.03 -8.27 10.93
C LEU A 210 23.22 -9.50 11.35
N GLN A 211 22.23 -9.32 12.23
CA GLN A 211 21.50 -10.42 12.86
C GLN A 211 20.05 -10.49 12.33
N GLU A 212 19.62 -11.67 11.93
CA GLU A 212 18.24 -11.90 11.46
C GLU A 212 17.17 -11.46 12.48
N GLY A 213 17.42 -11.62 13.78
CA GLY A 213 16.43 -11.26 14.80
C GLY A 213 16.18 -9.76 14.97
N SER A 214 17.19 -8.91 14.78
CA SER A 214 17.12 -7.47 15.04
C SER A 214 17.22 -6.60 13.79
N ASP A 215 17.83 -7.11 12.73
CA ASP A 215 18.17 -6.34 11.54
C ASP A 215 17.35 -6.76 10.29
N MET A 216 16.36 -7.65 10.44
CA MET A 216 15.44 -8.02 9.35
C MET A 216 14.70 -6.81 8.82
N GLY A 217 14.54 -6.75 7.49
CA GLY A 217 13.93 -5.61 6.78
C GLY A 217 14.94 -4.55 6.35
N ARG A 218 16.23 -4.70 6.68
CA ARG A 218 17.28 -3.82 6.14
C ARG A 218 17.56 -4.14 4.66
N ALA A 219 18.12 -3.18 3.95
CA ALA A 219 18.33 -3.26 2.50
C ALA A 219 19.23 -4.42 2.10
N THR A 220 18.82 -5.12 1.05
CA THR A 220 19.59 -6.20 0.40
C THR A 220 19.76 -5.90 -1.08
N LYS A 221 20.66 -6.62 -1.73
CA LYS A 221 20.85 -6.56 -3.19
C LYS A 221 19.54 -6.84 -3.94
N GLY A 222 18.79 -7.84 -3.50
CA GLY A 222 17.48 -8.17 -4.07
C GLY A 222 16.48 -7.02 -3.96
N ALA A 223 16.44 -6.33 -2.80
CA ALA A 223 15.59 -5.15 -2.60
C ALA A 223 15.91 -4.02 -3.59
N ALA A 224 17.20 -3.71 -3.78
CA ALA A 224 17.63 -2.67 -4.71
C ALA A 224 17.31 -3.03 -6.18
N MET A 225 17.50 -4.30 -6.56
CA MET A 225 17.14 -4.80 -7.89
C MET A 225 15.63 -4.78 -8.13
N ALA A 226 14.80 -5.13 -7.13
CA ALA A 226 13.35 -5.10 -7.21
C ALA A 226 12.83 -3.66 -7.37
N LEU A 227 13.36 -2.72 -6.60
CA LEU A 227 13.04 -1.30 -6.76
C LEU A 227 13.43 -0.79 -8.15
N LYS A 228 14.61 -1.15 -8.66
CA LYS A 228 15.04 -0.78 -10.03
C LYS A 228 14.06 -1.29 -11.08
N SER A 229 13.59 -2.55 -10.93
CA SER A 229 12.56 -3.11 -11.81
C SER A 229 11.27 -2.28 -11.79
N ARG A 230 10.78 -1.91 -10.59
CA ARG A 230 9.56 -1.10 -10.43
C ARG A 230 9.73 0.31 -11.03
N VAL A 231 10.84 0.98 -10.77
CA VAL A 231 11.16 2.33 -11.31
C VAL A 231 11.14 2.34 -12.83
N LEU A 232 11.83 1.39 -13.45
CA LEU A 232 11.90 1.30 -14.91
C LEU A 232 10.56 0.92 -15.56
N LEU A 233 9.76 0.06 -14.88
CA LEU A 233 8.39 -0.25 -15.31
C LEU A 233 7.51 1.00 -15.31
N TYR A 234 7.60 1.83 -14.28
CA TYR A 234 6.86 3.10 -14.21
C TYR A 234 7.30 4.03 -15.34
N ALA A 235 8.60 4.19 -15.55
CA ALA A 235 9.15 5.04 -16.62
C ALA A 235 8.72 4.59 -18.04
N ALA A 236 8.46 3.29 -18.24
CA ALA A 236 7.97 2.75 -19.49
C ALA A 236 6.46 2.88 -19.68
N SER A 237 5.71 3.07 -18.60
CA SER A 237 4.24 3.03 -18.58
C SER A 237 3.59 4.26 -19.24
N PRO A 238 2.34 4.15 -19.75
CA PRO A 238 1.67 5.20 -20.51
C PRO A 238 1.60 6.58 -19.83
N LEU A 239 1.50 6.63 -18.49
CA LEU A 239 1.48 7.91 -17.76
C LEU A 239 2.76 8.73 -17.95
N TYR A 240 3.91 8.06 -18.11
CA TYR A 240 5.23 8.68 -18.07
C TYR A 240 5.99 8.61 -19.40
N ASN A 241 5.49 7.85 -20.37
CA ASN A 241 6.19 7.57 -21.64
C ASN A 241 5.43 8.15 -22.85
N GLY A 242 5.64 9.43 -23.12
CA GLY A 242 5.03 10.11 -24.27
C GLY A 242 3.54 10.43 -24.08
N ASN A 243 3.14 10.82 -22.86
CA ASN A 243 1.76 11.12 -22.54
C ASN A 243 1.36 12.53 -23.00
N GLU A 244 0.41 12.59 -23.94
CA GLU A 244 -0.12 13.86 -24.50
C GLU A 244 -0.79 14.76 -23.42
N LEU A 245 -1.24 14.21 -22.29
CA LEU A 245 -1.84 15.00 -21.20
C LEU A 245 -0.87 16.04 -20.66
N TYR A 246 0.43 15.76 -20.69
CA TYR A 246 1.50 16.64 -20.20
C TYR A 246 2.27 17.35 -21.31
N ALA A 247 1.73 17.36 -22.53
CA ALA A 247 2.36 18.01 -23.69
C ALA A 247 2.56 19.53 -23.42
N GLY A 248 3.79 19.99 -23.63
CA GLY A 248 4.15 21.39 -23.42
C GLY A 248 4.25 21.84 -21.96
N MET A 249 4.19 20.91 -21.00
CA MET A 249 4.42 21.21 -19.59
C MET A 249 5.92 21.40 -19.35
N THR A 250 6.33 22.61 -19.00
CA THR A 250 7.75 22.96 -18.77
C THR A 250 7.99 23.37 -17.33
N ASN A 251 9.21 23.16 -16.84
CA ASN A 251 9.66 23.70 -15.58
C ASN A 251 9.99 25.22 -15.72
N TYR A 252 10.32 25.86 -14.60
CA TYR A 252 10.71 27.27 -14.57
C TYR A 252 11.89 27.60 -15.51
N TYR A 253 12.76 26.64 -15.78
CA TYR A 253 13.93 26.80 -16.64
C TYR A 253 13.60 26.63 -18.13
N GLY A 254 12.36 26.29 -18.48
CA GLY A 254 11.87 26.07 -19.85
C GLY A 254 12.15 24.68 -20.40
N GLU A 255 12.49 23.71 -19.55
CA GLU A 255 12.69 22.30 -19.95
C GLU A 255 11.37 21.55 -19.89
N GLU A 256 11.12 20.66 -20.86
CA GLU A 256 9.95 19.78 -20.85
C GLU A 256 10.05 18.77 -19.68
N ILE A 257 9.11 18.84 -18.74
CA ILE A 257 9.12 18.01 -17.53
C ILE A 257 8.89 16.53 -17.88
N PHE A 258 8.01 16.25 -18.86
CA PHE A 258 7.69 14.90 -19.33
C PHE A 258 8.16 14.70 -20.77
N PRO A 259 8.66 13.49 -21.15
CA PRO A 259 9.03 13.20 -22.52
C PRO A 259 7.81 13.28 -23.43
N GLN A 260 7.95 13.98 -24.55
CA GLN A 260 6.87 14.22 -25.50
C GLN A 260 6.66 13.05 -26.47
N ASN A 261 7.63 12.15 -26.58
CA ASN A 261 7.59 11.03 -27.51
C ASN A 261 7.62 9.69 -26.77
N TYR A 262 6.82 8.76 -27.26
CA TYR A 262 6.88 7.38 -26.77
C TYR A 262 8.20 6.72 -27.16
N ASP A 263 8.85 6.06 -26.17
CA ASP A 263 10.07 5.26 -26.38
C ASP A 263 9.84 3.80 -25.98
N ALA A 264 9.75 2.92 -26.98
CA ALA A 264 9.57 1.48 -26.80
C ALA A 264 10.75 0.82 -26.07
N LYS A 265 11.96 1.41 -26.10
CA LYS A 265 13.15 0.85 -25.44
C LYS A 265 13.00 0.83 -23.92
N LYS A 266 12.22 1.72 -23.35
CA LYS A 266 11.95 1.74 -21.91
C LYS A 266 11.33 0.42 -21.42
N TRP A 267 10.46 -0.21 -22.23
CA TRP A 267 9.90 -1.53 -21.92
C TRP A 267 10.96 -2.65 -21.93
N GLU A 268 11.90 -2.59 -22.87
CA GLU A 268 13.00 -3.56 -22.92
C GLU A 268 13.96 -3.41 -21.72
N GLU A 269 14.20 -2.19 -21.26
CA GLU A 269 15.02 -1.93 -20.08
C GLU A 269 14.32 -2.43 -18.80
N ALA A 270 13.03 -2.16 -18.66
CA ALA A 270 12.21 -2.67 -17.56
C ALA A 270 12.16 -4.21 -17.55
N LYS A 271 11.99 -4.83 -18.73
CA LYS A 271 12.02 -6.29 -18.92
C LYS A 271 13.32 -6.89 -18.42
N LYS A 272 14.45 -6.31 -18.80
CA LYS A 272 15.79 -6.76 -18.36
C LYS A 272 15.96 -6.64 -16.85
N ALA A 273 15.49 -5.55 -16.25
CA ALA A 273 15.61 -5.33 -14.83
C ALA A 273 14.77 -6.35 -14.03
N ALA A 274 13.52 -6.62 -14.44
CA ALA A 274 12.69 -7.64 -13.81
C ALA A 274 13.31 -9.04 -13.98
N LYS A 275 13.77 -9.37 -15.19
CA LYS A 275 14.43 -10.65 -15.46
C LYS A 275 15.68 -10.87 -14.61
N ALA A 276 16.46 -9.82 -14.37
CA ALA A 276 17.65 -9.90 -13.54
C ALA A 276 17.35 -10.32 -12.08
N VAL A 277 16.19 -9.90 -11.51
CA VAL A 277 15.76 -10.37 -10.19
C VAL A 277 15.38 -11.85 -10.24
N ILE A 278 14.64 -12.26 -11.27
CA ILE A 278 14.23 -13.65 -11.47
C ILE A 278 15.47 -14.56 -11.57
N ASP A 279 16.48 -14.14 -12.34
CA ASP A 279 17.70 -14.92 -12.60
C ASP A 279 18.61 -15.08 -11.38
N LEU A 280 18.38 -14.36 -10.30
CA LEU A 280 19.02 -14.62 -9.02
C LEU A 280 18.71 -16.04 -8.51
N ASN A 281 17.55 -16.59 -8.85
CA ASN A 281 17.05 -17.89 -8.34
C ASN A 281 17.14 -18.02 -6.80
N TYR A 282 17.01 -16.89 -6.12
CA TYR A 282 17.13 -16.80 -4.66
C TYR A 282 15.76 -16.84 -3.98
N TYR A 283 14.75 -16.23 -4.60
CA TYR A 283 13.39 -16.13 -4.07
C TYR A 283 12.50 -17.21 -4.69
N LYS A 284 11.43 -17.61 -3.95
CA LYS A 284 10.44 -18.59 -4.39
C LYS A 284 9.04 -18.13 -4.00
N LEU A 285 8.03 -18.46 -4.81
CA LEU A 285 6.64 -18.26 -4.40
C LEU A 285 6.34 -19.12 -3.17
N VAL A 286 5.63 -18.55 -2.21
CA VAL A 286 5.17 -19.26 -1.01
C VAL A 286 4.16 -20.34 -1.39
N ASP A 287 4.25 -21.47 -0.75
CA ASP A 287 3.32 -22.60 -0.88
C ASP A 287 2.58 -22.89 0.44
N ALA A 288 1.85 -24.00 0.52
CA ALA A 288 1.13 -24.40 1.73
C ALA A 288 2.05 -24.88 2.88
N GLY A 289 3.35 -24.97 2.64
CA GLY A 289 4.36 -25.33 3.62
C GLY A 289 4.11 -26.68 4.30
N SER A 290 4.31 -26.71 5.61
CA SER A 290 4.09 -27.92 6.43
C SER A 290 2.62 -28.31 6.58
N GLU A 291 1.69 -27.44 6.20
CA GLU A 291 0.25 -27.66 6.28
C GLU A 291 -0.35 -28.17 4.96
N ALA A 292 0.49 -28.49 3.97
CA ALA A 292 0.04 -29.03 2.68
C ALA A 292 -0.74 -30.34 2.85
N THR A 293 -1.93 -30.38 2.23
CA THR A 293 -2.84 -31.54 2.28
C THR A 293 -2.76 -32.43 1.04
N GLY A 294 -2.20 -31.88 -0.04
CA GLY A 294 -2.23 -32.48 -1.38
C GLY A 294 -3.52 -32.20 -2.16
N ASP A 295 -4.50 -31.51 -1.56
CA ASP A 295 -5.65 -30.97 -2.25
C ASP A 295 -5.33 -29.57 -2.78
N LYS A 296 -5.35 -29.41 -4.10
CA LYS A 296 -4.95 -28.14 -4.76
C LYS A 296 -5.76 -26.92 -4.30
N PHE A 297 -7.04 -27.13 -3.99
CA PHE A 297 -7.91 -26.04 -3.55
C PHE A 297 -7.51 -25.55 -2.15
N THR A 298 -7.43 -26.47 -1.19
CA THR A 298 -7.03 -26.19 0.19
C THR A 298 -5.60 -25.63 0.25
N ASP A 299 -4.68 -26.25 -0.46
CA ASP A 299 -3.28 -25.85 -0.50
C ASP A 299 -3.12 -24.47 -1.16
N GLY A 300 -3.96 -24.13 -2.16
CA GLY A 300 -4.02 -22.82 -2.78
C GLY A 300 -4.48 -21.71 -1.81
N ILE A 301 -5.46 -21.98 -0.94
CA ILE A 301 -5.88 -21.05 0.11
C ILE A 301 -4.72 -20.78 1.07
N ARG A 302 -4.08 -21.84 1.57
CA ARG A 302 -2.97 -21.75 2.53
C ARG A 302 -1.75 -21.06 1.96
N ALA A 303 -1.36 -21.41 0.74
CA ALA A 303 -0.25 -20.76 0.05
C ALA A 303 -0.45 -19.24 -0.06
N TYR A 304 -1.66 -18.81 -0.40
CA TYR A 304 -1.97 -17.39 -0.51
C TYR A 304 -2.01 -16.67 0.85
N GLN A 305 -2.50 -17.36 1.90
CA GLN A 305 -2.49 -16.81 3.26
C GLN A 305 -1.08 -16.74 3.85
N ASN A 306 -0.21 -17.71 3.57
CA ASN A 306 1.15 -17.78 4.08
C ASN A 306 2.04 -16.63 3.61
N ILE A 307 1.67 -15.89 2.55
CA ILE A 307 2.34 -14.64 2.17
C ILE A 307 2.47 -13.69 3.39
N PHE A 308 1.47 -13.68 4.28
CA PHE A 308 1.46 -12.84 5.49
C PHE A 308 1.68 -13.63 6.79
N PHE A 309 1.27 -14.90 6.84
CA PHE A 309 1.35 -15.69 8.08
C PHE A 309 2.74 -16.24 8.34
N GLU A 310 3.52 -16.46 7.29
CA GLU A 310 4.94 -16.81 7.39
C GLU A 310 5.78 -15.54 7.28
N GLN A 311 6.33 -15.11 8.42
CA GLN A 311 7.17 -13.91 8.48
C GLN A 311 8.47 -14.12 7.71
N TRP A 312 8.89 -13.13 6.91
CA TRP A 312 10.14 -13.15 6.16
C TRP A 312 10.33 -14.44 5.33
N ASN A 313 9.23 -14.87 4.68
CA ASN A 313 9.21 -16.06 3.84
C ASN A 313 10.06 -15.88 2.56
N ASP A 314 10.25 -16.98 1.83
CA ASP A 314 11.08 -17.05 0.62
C ASP A 314 10.58 -16.15 -0.54
N GLU A 315 9.34 -15.71 -0.52
CA GLU A 315 8.78 -14.80 -1.53
C GLU A 315 9.07 -13.33 -1.21
N THR A 316 9.27 -12.99 0.07
CA THR A 316 9.52 -11.61 0.51
C THR A 316 10.91 -11.14 0.10
N ILE A 317 11.00 -10.19 -0.81
CA ILE A 317 12.27 -9.58 -1.24
C ILE A 317 12.67 -8.48 -0.28
N TRP A 318 11.73 -7.62 0.11
CA TRP A 318 11.92 -6.54 1.07
C TRP A 318 10.59 -6.12 1.67
N GLY A 319 10.63 -5.70 2.92
CA GLY A 319 9.44 -5.28 3.64
C GLY A 319 9.78 -4.75 5.03
N TRP A 320 8.75 -4.47 5.79
CA TRP A 320 8.86 -4.01 7.17
C TRP A 320 7.75 -4.60 8.03
N TRP A 321 7.94 -4.53 9.34
CA TRP A 321 6.91 -4.91 10.29
C TRP A 321 5.71 -3.97 10.16
N MET A 322 4.53 -4.52 9.95
CA MET A 322 3.30 -3.74 9.93
C MET A 322 3.11 -3.04 11.27
N ASN A 323 2.90 -1.74 11.24
CA ASN A 323 2.57 -0.98 12.43
C ASN A 323 1.11 -1.23 12.80
N PHE A 324 0.89 -1.79 13.99
CA PHE A 324 -0.44 -1.83 14.56
C PHE A 324 -0.81 -0.43 15.04
N TYR A 325 -1.89 0.09 14.50
CA TYR A 325 -2.45 1.36 14.96
C TYR A 325 -2.98 1.17 16.37
N THR A 326 -2.57 2.02 17.29
CA THR A 326 -3.14 2.13 18.63
C THR A 326 -3.98 3.39 18.65
N ASP A 327 -5.30 3.26 18.81
CA ASP A 327 -6.17 4.42 18.90
C ASP A 327 -5.97 5.20 20.23
N TRP A 328 -6.67 6.33 20.37
CA TRP A 328 -6.60 7.19 21.55
C TRP A 328 -7.08 6.51 22.86
N LEU A 329 -7.74 5.36 22.76
CA LEU A 329 -8.13 4.52 23.91
C LEU A 329 -7.07 3.45 24.22
N GLY A 330 -5.93 3.43 23.53
CA GLY A 330 -4.90 2.44 23.71
C GLY A 330 -5.23 1.08 23.09
N ARG A 331 -6.23 1.02 22.20
CA ARG A 331 -6.68 -0.21 21.53
C ARG A 331 -5.88 -0.41 20.25
N THR A 332 -5.39 -1.61 20.06
CA THR A 332 -4.57 -1.97 18.89
C THR A 332 -5.47 -2.63 17.84
N GLY A 333 -5.77 -1.92 16.74
CA GLY A 333 -6.66 -2.45 15.71
C GLY A 333 -6.01 -2.55 14.34
N GLY A 334 -5.18 -1.60 13.97
CA GLY A 334 -4.50 -1.56 12.68
C GLY A 334 -5.40 -1.88 11.48
N VAL A 335 -4.79 -2.45 10.45
CA VAL A 335 -5.49 -2.87 9.22
C VAL A 335 -6.55 -3.94 9.50
N ILE A 336 -6.28 -4.86 10.44
CA ILE A 336 -7.21 -5.94 10.80
C ILE A 336 -8.49 -5.34 11.39
N GLY A 337 -8.37 -4.40 12.34
CA GLY A 337 -9.52 -3.70 12.93
C GLY A 337 -10.33 -2.92 11.90
N ALA A 338 -9.67 -2.26 10.94
CA ALA A 338 -10.36 -1.53 9.88
C ALA A 338 -11.14 -2.44 8.92
N CYS A 339 -10.76 -3.72 8.80
CA CYS A 339 -11.27 -4.65 7.80
C CYS A 339 -12.20 -5.73 8.37
N ALA A 340 -12.08 -6.08 9.65
CA ALA A 340 -12.80 -7.17 10.28
C ALA A 340 -14.24 -6.80 10.74
N PRO A 341 -15.14 -7.79 10.87
CA PRO A 341 -16.51 -7.57 11.34
C PRO A 341 -16.56 -7.06 12.77
N ARG A 342 -17.42 -6.07 13.01
CA ARG A 342 -17.66 -5.56 14.36
C ARG A 342 -18.29 -6.63 15.25
N ASN A 343 -18.00 -6.54 16.54
CA ASN A 343 -18.51 -7.40 17.61
C ASN A 343 -18.10 -8.89 17.53
N ILE A 344 -17.78 -9.43 16.38
CA ILE A 344 -17.18 -10.78 16.25
C ILE A 344 -15.69 -10.69 16.56
N THR A 345 -15.06 -9.59 16.17
CA THR A 345 -13.67 -9.27 16.47
C THR A 345 -13.60 -8.06 17.39
N VAL A 346 -12.60 -8.00 18.24
CA VAL A 346 -12.26 -6.78 18.98
C VAL A 346 -11.83 -5.75 17.97
N GLU A 347 -12.34 -4.54 18.08
CA GLU A 347 -11.94 -3.42 17.24
C GLU A 347 -12.30 -3.55 15.74
N GLY A 348 -13.18 -4.48 15.36
CA GLY A 348 -13.70 -4.53 14.00
C GLY A 348 -14.54 -3.29 13.67
N TRP A 349 -14.08 -2.44 12.74
CA TRP A 349 -14.78 -1.24 12.31
C TRP A 349 -15.37 -1.36 10.92
N GLN A 350 -14.86 -2.29 10.11
CA GLN A 350 -15.21 -2.48 8.70
C GLN A 350 -15.25 -1.16 7.90
N SER A 351 -14.29 -0.29 8.17
CA SER A 351 -14.14 0.98 7.45
C SER A 351 -13.68 0.79 6.01
N CYS A 352 -13.06 -0.37 5.72
CA CYS A 352 -12.59 -0.76 4.39
C CYS A 352 -13.07 -2.18 4.09
N THR A 353 -13.74 -2.35 2.96
CA THR A 353 -14.29 -3.64 2.50
C THR A 353 -13.94 -3.91 1.05
N PRO A 354 -13.97 -5.19 0.58
CA PRO A 354 -13.88 -5.47 -0.86
C PRO A 354 -15.08 -4.87 -1.58
N SER A 355 -14.84 -4.34 -2.79
CA SER A 355 -15.91 -3.88 -3.68
C SER A 355 -16.53 -5.02 -4.45
N PHE A 356 -17.69 -4.78 -5.12
CA PHE A 356 -18.25 -5.73 -6.08
C PHE A 356 -17.28 -6.01 -7.24
N LYS A 357 -16.58 -5.00 -7.75
CA LYS A 357 -15.57 -5.15 -8.79
C LYS A 357 -14.55 -6.23 -8.44
N LEU A 358 -14.03 -6.18 -7.23
CA LEU A 358 -13.05 -7.16 -6.78
C LEU A 358 -13.66 -8.53 -6.53
N VAL A 359 -14.81 -8.61 -5.83
CA VAL A 359 -15.41 -9.93 -5.52
C VAL A 359 -15.89 -10.65 -6.78
N ASP A 360 -16.31 -9.90 -7.80
CA ASP A 360 -16.70 -10.45 -9.10
C ASP A 360 -15.49 -10.87 -9.96
N ALA A 361 -14.33 -10.25 -9.74
CA ALA A 361 -13.12 -10.51 -10.53
C ALA A 361 -12.48 -11.88 -10.26
N TYR A 362 -12.67 -12.46 -9.08
CA TYR A 362 -12.09 -13.77 -8.79
C TYR A 362 -12.58 -14.84 -9.76
N ALA A 363 -11.67 -15.71 -10.23
CA ALA A 363 -12.01 -16.75 -11.20
C ALA A 363 -12.91 -17.84 -10.60
N MET A 364 -13.55 -18.61 -11.47
CA MET A 364 -14.18 -19.87 -11.11
C MET A 364 -13.11 -20.97 -11.03
N TYR A 365 -13.16 -21.80 -10.00
CA TYR A 365 -12.11 -22.80 -9.74
C TYR A 365 -12.02 -23.86 -10.84
N GLU A 366 -13.15 -24.44 -11.23
CA GLU A 366 -13.20 -25.54 -12.21
C GLU A 366 -12.79 -25.11 -13.61
N SER A 367 -13.29 -23.97 -14.09
CA SER A 367 -13.00 -23.50 -15.44
C SER A 367 -11.73 -22.65 -15.53
N GLY A 368 -11.25 -22.11 -14.41
CA GLY A 368 -10.18 -21.11 -14.37
C GLY A 368 -10.53 -19.76 -15.02
N ARG A 369 -11.81 -19.57 -15.45
CA ARG A 369 -12.26 -18.37 -16.15
C ARG A 369 -12.78 -17.31 -15.19
N TYR A 370 -12.62 -16.05 -15.55
CA TYR A 370 -13.22 -14.94 -14.81
C TYR A 370 -14.70 -14.86 -15.15
N PRO A 371 -15.62 -14.91 -14.16
CA PRO A 371 -17.05 -14.99 -14.42
C PRO A 371 -17.65 -13.69 -14.94
N VAL A 372 -17.12 -12.54 -14.49
CA VAL A 372 -17.62 -11.22 -14.88
C VAL A 372 -16.57 -10.53 -15.75
N THR A 373 -16.93 -10.24 -17.00
CA THR A 373 -16.04 -9.62 -17.98
C THR A 373 -16.25 -8.10 -18.11
N GLY A 374 -17.28 -7.55 -17.47
CA GLY A 374 -17.62 -6.15 -17.45
C GLY A 374 -18.99 -5.90 -16.84
N TYR A 375 -19.50 -4.70 -17.01
CA TYR A 375 -20.80 -4.26 -16.52
C TYR A 375 -21.52 -3.39 -17.56
N ASP A 376 -22.85 -3.29 -17.44
CA ASP A 376 -23.59 -2.28 -18.22
C ASP A 376 -23.09 -0.87 -17.81
N ARG A 377 -22.79 -0.04 -18.82
CA ARG A 377 -22.31 1.35 -18.64
C ARG A 377 -23.23 2.37 -19.30
N THR A 378 -24.49 2.08 -19.43
CA THR A 378 -25.48 3.01 -20.04
C THR A 378 -25.47 4.40 -19.37
N THR A 379 -25.14 4.46 -18.09
CA THR A 379 -25.01 5.71 -17.31
C THR A 379 -23.61 6.34 -17.34
N GLY A 380 -22.66 5.73 -18.07
CA GLY A 380 -21.25 6.15 -18.10
C GLY A 380 -20.37 5.57 -16.99
N MET A 381 -20.94 4.89 -16.00
CA MET A 381 -20.26 4.17 -14.91
C MET A 381 -20.73 2.72 -14.88
N ASP A 382 -19.92 1.85 -14.25
CA ASP A 382 -20.24 0.43 -14.08
C ASP A 382 -21.52 0.24 -13.23
N ASP A 383 -22.51 -0.44 -13.77
CA ASP A 383 -23.72 -0.87 -13.06
C ASP A 383 -23.51 -2.28 -12.50
N TYR A 384 -23.09 -2.39 -11.25
CA TYR A 384 -22.80 -3.68 -10.61
C TYR A 384 -24.04 -4.58 -10.38
N SER A 385 -25.26 -4.06 -10.61
CA SER A 385 -26.46 -4.90 -10.65
C SER A 385 -26.63 -5.63 -12.00
N LYS A 386 -25.83 -5.26 -13.01
CA LYS A 386 -25.92 -5.81 -14.37
C LYS A 386 -24.54 -6.28 -14.88
N PRO A 387 -23.96 -7.30 -14.26
CA PRO A 387 -22.70 -7.86 -14.71
C PRO A 387 -22.86 -8.53 -16.08
N ILE A 388 -21.83 -8.40 -16.91
CA ILE A 388 -21.69 -9.14 -18.17
C ILE A 388 -20.98 -10.45 -17.85
N ILE A 389 -21.73 -11.56 -17.90
CA ILE A 389 -21.26 -12.86 -17.45
C ILE A 389 -20.68 -13.67 -18.62
N ASP A 390 -19.49 -14.22 -18.43
CA ASP A 390 -18.93 -15.25 -19.30
C ASP A 390 -19.68 -16.58 -19.10
N GLN A 391 -20.48 -16.97 -20.11
CA GLN A 391 -21.28 -18.17 -20.08
C GLN A 391 -20.44 -19.47 -19.98
N GLN A 392 -19.16 -19.43 -20.29
CA GLN A 392 -18.23 -20.56 -20.20
C GLN A 392 -17.57 -20.68 -18.82
N ALA A 393 -17.76 -19.68 -17.97
CA ALA A 393 -17.14 -19.69 -16.64
C ALA A 393 -17.78 -20.69 -15.66
N GLY A 394 -19.05 -21.06 -15.87
CA GLY A 394 -19.79 -21.93 -14.94
C GLY A 394 -20.24 -21.18 -13.68
N TYR A 395 -20.55 -19.90 -13.82
CA TYR A 395 -20.94 -19.00 -12.73
C TYR A 395 -22.46 -18.83 -12.68
N GLU A 396 -23.02 -18.97 -11.48
CA GLU A 396 -24.43 -18.71 -11.20
C GLU A 396 -24.54 -17.39 -10.38
N ALA A 397 -25.11 -16.36 -11.02
CA ALA A 397 -25.21 -15.03 -10.42
C ALA A 397 -26.31 -14.94 -9.36
N GLU A 398 -27.33 -15.80 -9.43
CA GLU A 398 -28.55 -15.73 -8.65
C GLU A 398 -28.85 -17.06 -7.94
N GLY A 399 -29.70 -17.01 -6.92
CA GLY A 399 -30.19 -18.19 -6.20
C GLY A 399 -29.28 -18.59 -5.02
N PHE A 400 -29.67 -19.68 -4.36
CA PHE A 400 -29.02 -20.14 -3.12
C PHE A 400 -28.85 -21.66 -3.16
N SER A 401 -27.75 -22.12 -2.55
CA SER A 401 -27.45 -23.55 -2.44
C SER A 401 -26.78 -23.86 -1.09
N MET A 402 -26.94 -25.11 -0.66
CA MET A 402 -26.27 -25.61 0.54
C MET A 402 -24.78 -25.83 0.27
N THR A 403 -23.97 -25.43 1.21
CA THR A 403 -22.50 -25.54 1.14
C THR A 403 -21.86 -25.70 2.51
N THR A 404 -20.58 -26.04 2.54
CA THR A 404 -19.70 -25.96 3.71
C THR A 404 -18.63 -24.91 3.49
N GLN A 405 -18.07 -24.36 4.56
CA GLN A 405 -17.04 -23.32 4.48
C GLN A 405 -15.71 -23.85 4.99
N PHE A 406 -14.66 -23.64 4.21
CA PHE A 406 -13.28 -23.93 4.62
C PHE A 406 -12.91 -23.11 5.87
N GLU A 407 -12.21 -23.76 6.81
CA GLU A 407 -11.86 -23.23 8.15
C GLU A 407 -13.07 -22.89 9.06
N ALA A 408 -14.28 -23.30 8.66
CA ALA A 408 -15.49 -23.21 9.47
C ALA A 408 -16.35 -24.48 9.38
N GLU A 409 -15.73 -25.64 9.17
CA GLU A 409 -16.39 -26.94 9.10
C GLU A 409 -17.16 -27.28 10.38
N TRP A 410 -16.78 -26.68 11.52
CA TRP A 410 -17.49 -26.76 12.80
C TRP A 410 -18.92 -26.19 12.74
N ALA A 411 -19.22 -25.34 11.74
CA ALA A 411 -20.57 -24.79 11.54
C ALA A 411 -21.51 -25.74 10.78
N GLY A 412 -20.97 -26.77 10.09
CA GLY A 412 -21.73 -27.68 9.24
C GLY A 412 -22.16 -27.05 7.91
N GLU A 413 -23.19 -27.66 7.27
CA GLU A 413 -23.78 -27.14 6.05
C GLU A 413 -24.66 -25.91 6.34
N PHE A 414 -24.61 -24.93 5.43
CA PHE A 414 -25.44 -23.74 5.49
C PHE A 414 -25.82 -23.29 4.08
N GLU A 415 -26.85 -22.48 3.98
CA GLU A 415 -27.29 -21.89 2.72
C GLU A 415 -26.46 -20.65 2.39
N ALA A 416 -25.89 -20.60 1.17
CA ALA A 416 -25.12 -19.49 0.65
C ALA A 416 -25.65 -19.04 -0.73
N HIS A 417 -25.43 -17.77 -1.06
CA HIS A 417 -25.76 -17.24 -2.38
C HIS A 417 -24.86 -17.82 -3.46
N ASN A 418 -25.41 -18.26 -4.59
CA ASN A 418 -24.69 -18.98 -5.65
C ASN A 418 -23.49 -18.19 -6.20
N SER A 419 -23.56 -16.85 -6.27
CA SER A 419 -22.45 -16.02 -6.71
C SER A 419 -21.15 -16.17 -5.88
N THR A 420 -21.23 -16.76 -4.71
CA THR A 420 -20.09 -16.98 -3.81
C THR A 420 -19.51 -18.39 -3.93
N LEU A 421 -20.18 -19.27 -4.68
CA LEU A 421 -19.81 -20.69 -4.78
C LEU A 421 -18.88 -20.96 -5.96
N GLY A 422 -18.07 -22.01 -5.86
CA GLY A 422 -17.18 -22.46 -6.92
C GLY A 422 -16.08 -21.47 -7.29
N ARG A 423 -15.80 -20.48 -6.45
CA ARG A 423 -14.75 -19.48 -6.69
C ARG A 423 -13.38 -20.06 -6.42
N GLU A 424 -12.35 -19.42 -6.94
CA GLU A 424 -10.95 -19.80 -6.74
C GLU A 424 -10.48 -19.68 -5.27
N PRO A 425 -9.39 -20.37 -4.86
CA PRO A 425 -8.87 -20.36 -3.51
C PRO A 425 -8.60 -18.97 -2.92
N ARG A 426 -8.08 -17.99 -3.72
CA ARG A 426 -7.79 -16.63 -3.24
C ARG A 426 -9.05 -15.87 -2.81
N TYR A 427 -10.21 -16.16 -3.39
CA TYR A 427 -11.48 -15.61 -2.95
C TYR A 427 -11.77 -15.97 -1.50
N TYR A 428 -11.74 -17.27 -1.17
CA TYR A 428 -12.01 -17.74 0.19
C TYR A 428 -10.91 -17.40 1.18
N ALA A 429 -9.68 -17.21 0.71
CA ALA A 429 -8.57 -16.70 1.51
C ALA A 429 -8.69 -15.21 1.89
N SER A 430 -9.43 -14.43 1.09
CA SER A 430 -9.49 -12.98 1.22
C SER A 430 -10.80 -12.45 1.74
N VAL A 431 -11.94 -13.09 1.43
CA VAL A 431 -13.28 -12.51 1.58
C VAL A 431 -14.18 -13.41 2.44
N VAL A 432 -14.95 -12.78 3.32
CA VAL A 432 -16.10 -13.40 4.01
C VAL A 432 -17.37 -12.70 3.52
N PRO A 433 -18.22 -13.41 2.72
CA PRO A 433 -19.47 -12.84 2.22
C PRO A 433 -20.56 -12.78 3.31
N ASN A 434 -21.63 -12.02 3.04
CA ASN A 434 -22.84 -12.00 3.83
C ASN A 434 -23.41 -13.43 3.99
N GLY A 435 -23.75 -13.84 5.22
CA GLY A 435 -24.28 -15.17 5.55
C GLY A 435 -23.23 -16.25 5.77
N TYR A 436 -21.94 -15.98 5.53
CA TYR A 436 -20.84 -16.89 5.86
C TYR A 436 -20.44 -16.77 7.33
N TYR A 437 -19.71 -17.75 7.82
CA TYR A 437 -19.17 -17.71 9.18
C TYR A 437 -17.80 -17.04 9.22
N TRP A 438 -17.53 -16.28 10.28
CA TRP A 438 -16.18 -15.82 10.54
C TRP A 438 -15.31 -17.02 10.90
N PRO A 439 -14.19 -17.26 10.24
CA PRO A 439 -13.45 -18.54 10.33
C PRO A 439 -12.62 -18.64 11.61
N CYS A 440 -13.27 -18.59 12.76
CA CYS A 440 -12.66 -18.79 14.07
C CYS A 440 -13.55 -19.73 14.87
N ASP A 441 -13.00 -20.84 15.35
CA ASP A 441 -13.78 -21.76 16.19
C ASP A 441 -14.32 -21.00 17.40
N PRO A 442 -15.64 -20.99 17.63
CA PRO A 442 -16.24 -20.34 18.79
C PRO A 442 -15.62 -20.74 20.13
N LYS A 443 -15.08 -21.96 20.25
CA LYS A 443 -14.41 -22.46 21.46
C LYS A 443 -13.09 -21.75 21.77
N LEU A 444 -12.48 -21.13 20.76
CA LEU A 444 -11.24 -20.36 20.92
C LEU A 444 -11.50 -18.92 21.37
N LYS A 445 -12.78 -18.48 21.40
CA LYS A 445 -13.14 -17.13 21.85
C LYS A 445 -13.10 -17.03 23.37
N THR A 446 -12.28 -16.11 23.87
CA THR A 446 -12.15 -15.84 25.31
C THR A 446 -12.77 -14.51 25.72
N MET A 447 -13.14 -13.67 24.73
CA MET A 447 -13.86 -12.41 24.95
C MET A 447 -15.25 -12.63 25.51
N THR A 448 -15.73 -11.63 26.27
CA THR A 448 -17.15 -11.55 26.60
C THR A 448 -17.96 -11.29 25.33
N ASN A 449 -18.92 -12.17 25.03
CA ASN A 449 -19.87 -11.97 23.94
C ASN A 449 -20.76 -10.73 24.28
N PRO A 450 -20.73 -9.67 23.48
CA PRO A 450 -21.43 -8.43 23.79
C PRO A 450 -22.96 -8.59 23.80
N LYS A 451 -23.50 -9.62 23.17
CA LYS A 451 -24.94 -9.91 23.10
C LYS A 451 -25.43 -10.69 24.31
N THR A 452 -24.67 -11.69 24.73
CA THR A 452 -25.07 -12.61 25.80
C THR A 452 -24.43 -12.29 27.16
N SER A 453 -23.43 -11.41 27.20
CA SER A 453 -22.57 -11.14 28.35
C SER A 453 -21.88 -12.39 28.92
N SER A 454 -21.74 -13.45 28.12
CA SER A 454 -21.11 -14.73 28.44
C SER A 454 -19.75 -14.81 27.74
N THR A 455 -18.84 -15.62 28.28
CA THR A 455 -17.62 -16.04 27.59
C THR A 455 -17.84 -17.28 26.68
N THR A 456 -19.05 -17.83 26.68
CA THR A 456 -19.41 -18.93 25.78
C THR A 456 -19.93 -18.37 24.47
N TRP A 457 -19.32 -18.78 23.38
CA TRP A 457 -19.72 -18.43 22.02
C TRP A 457 -20.29 -19.65 21.30
N THR A 458 -21.26 -19.40 20.41
CA THR A 458 -21.91 -20.42 19.59
C THR A 458 -21.50 -20.25 18.12
N ALA A 459 -21.80 -21.23 17.29
CA ALA A 459 -21.61 -21.10 15.85
C ALA A 459 -22.39 -19.91 15.28
N GLU A 460 -23.62 -19.70 15.71
CA GLU A 460 -24.46 -18.61 15.22
C GLU A 460 -23.90 -17.23 15.60
N ASP A 461 -23.21 -17.09 16.73
CA ASP A 461 -22.53 -15.84 17.09
C ASP A 461 -21.40 -15.47 16.10
N MET A 462 -20.86 -16.46 15.37
CA MET A 462 -19.80 -16.26 14.37
C MET A 462 -20.35 -15.98 12.97
N ARG A 463 -21.68 -16.01 12.79
CA ARG A 463 -22.29 -15.82 11.48
C ARG A 463 -22.33 -14.35 11.06
N CYS A 464 -21.82 -14.07 9.88
CA CYS A 464 -21.70 -12.72 9.32
C CYS A 464 -22.98 -12.31 8.55
N HIS A 465 -24.08 -12.15 9.26
CA HIS A 465 -25.28 -11.54 8.71
C HIS A 465 -25.23 -10.02 8.87
N PHE A 466 -24.85 -9.33 7.82
CA PHE A 466 -24.55 -7.90 7.89
C PHE A 466 -25.78 -6.99 7.80
N TRP A 467 -26.97 -7.51 7.44
CA TRP A 467 -28.16 -6.66 7.32
C TRP A 467 -28.79 -6.32 8.67
N ARG A 468 -29.44 -5.18 8.71
CA ARG A 468 -30.14 -4.67 9.89
C ARG A 468 -31.32 -5.56 10.24
N GLY A 469 -31.50 -5.87 11.53
CA GLY A 469 -32.55 -6.77 12.01
C GLY A 469 -32.27 -8.25 11.83
N SER A 470 -31.05 -8.62 11.41
CA SER A 470 -30.63 -10.03 11.34
C SER A 470 -30.53 -10.70 12.72
N GLY A 471 -30.33 -9.90 13.76
CA GLY A 471 -30.06 -10.37 15.11
C GLY A 471 -28.64 -10.89 15.30
N ALA A 472 -27.77 -10.85 14.27
CA ALA A 472 -26.37 -11.24 14.37
C ALA A 472 -25.53 -10.19 15.14
N LEU A 473 -24.36 -10.62 15.64
CA LEU A 473 -23.44 -9.69 16.31
C LEU A 473 -22.90 -8.59 15.39
N CYS A 474 -22.65 -8.93 14.14
CA CYS A 474 -22.11 -8.04 13.12
C CYS A 474 -23.19 -7.31 12.31
N GLU A 475 -24.47 -7.36 12.76
CA GLU A 475 -25.54 -6.65 12.06
C GLU A 475 -25.29 -5.14 11.99
N ARG A 476 -25.84 -4.50 10.99
CA ARG A 476 -25.81 -3.06 10.82
C ARG A 476 -26.77 -2.40 11.83
N TRP A 477 -26.27 -1.47 12.65
CA TRP A 477 -27.07 -0.85 13.72
C TRP A 477 -28.05 0.21 13.21
N ASP A 478 -27.59 1.06 12.28
CA ASP A 478 -28.40 2.13 11.72
C ASP A 478 -27.85 2.57 10.36
N GLN A 479 -28.55 3.51 9.71
CA GLN A 479 -28.14 4.07 8.42
C GLN A 479 -26.93 4.99 8.49
N THR A 480 -26.50 5.38 9.69
CA THR A 480 -25.43 6.35 9.93
C THR A 480 -24.19 5.72 10.56
N SER A 481 -24.26 4.48 11.04
CA SER A 481 -23.13 3.82 11.69
C SER A 481 -22.08 3.36 10.67
N SER A 482 -20.85 3.36 11.10
CA SER A 482 -19.67 3.00 10.29
C SER A 482 -19.51 1.50 10.06
N ASN A 483 -20.52 0.69 10.35
CA ASN A 483 -20.42 -0.77 10.29
C ASN A 483 -20.97 -1.31 8.98
N ASN A 484 -20.24 -2.21 8.37
CA ASN A 484 -20.47 -2.94 7.13
C ASN A 484 -21.61 -2.42 6.22
N TYR A 485 -21.27 -1.57 5.27
CA TYR A 485 -22.21 -1.04 4.31
C TYR A 485 -22.39 -1.89 3.06
N PHE A 486 -21.51 -2.90 2.85
CA PHE A 486 -21.32 -3.47 1.52
C PHE A 486 -21.61 -4.96 1.41
N GLY A 487 -21.68 -5.69 2.53
CA GLY A 487 -22.05 -7.10 2.55
C GLY A 487 -20.87 -8.09 2.41
N TYR A 488 -19.63 -7.59 2.51
CA TYR A 488 -18.40 -8.40 2.50
C TYR A 488 -17.42 -7.90 3.56
N ALA A 489 -16.62 -8.81 4.10
CA ALA A 489 -15.51 -8.46 5.00
C ALA A 489 -14.20 -9.02 4.47
N TRP A 490 -13.08 -8.37 4.80
CA TRP A 490 -11.75 -8.87 4.53
C TRP A 490 -11.32 -9.88 5.59
N ARG A 491 -10.70 -10.99 5.17
CA ARG A 491 -10.11 -11.97 6.09
C ARG A 491 -8.63 -12.27 5.83
N ARG A 492 -8.03 -11.80 4.75
CA ARG A 492 -6.68 -12.20 4.30
C ARG A 492 -5.59 -12.09 5.38
N LEU A 493 -5.69 -11.11 6.27
CA LEU A 493 -4.76 -10.90 7.38
C LEU A 493 -5.23 -11.59 8.68
N TYR A 494 -6.21 -12.49 8.58
CA TYR A 494 -6.79 -13.15 9.73
C TYR A 494 -6.49 -14.65 9.72
N LYS A 495 -5.78 -15.13 10.76
CA LYS A 495 -5.47 -16.55 10.96
C LYS A 495 -6.54 -17.19 11.82
N ALA A 496 -7.22 -18.23 11.28
CA ALA A 496 -8.42 -18.82 11.89
C ALA A 496 -8.18 -19.49 13.25
N ASP A 497 -6.99 -20.03 13.47
CA ASP A 497 -6.58 -20.67 14.73
C ASP A 497 -6.10 -19.67 15.81
N ASN A 498 -6.08 -18.39 15.50
CA ASN A 498 -5.68 -17.34 16.43
C ASN A 498 -6.92 -16.62 16.96
N PRO A 499 -7.30 -16.83 18.22
CA PRO A 499 -8.39 -16.09 18.82
C PRO A 499 -8.00 -14.63 18.90
N LEU A 500 -8.84 -13.78 18.33
CA LEU A 500 -8.73 -12.34 18.46
C LEU A 500 -9.21 -11.93 19.86
N ASP A 501 -8.32 -12.04 20.84
CA ASP A 501 -8.60 -11.60 22.19
C ASP A 501 -8.11 -10.18 22.45
N VAL A 502 -8.88 -9.49 23.26
CA VAL A 502 -8.66 -8.10 23.63
C VAL A 502 -7.27 -7.90 24.24
N GLY A 503 -6.52 -7.01 23.67
CA GLY A 503 -5.42 -6.30 24.33
C GLY A 503 -4.05 -6.93 24.22
N ALA A 504 -3.79 -8.09 24.80
CA ALA A 504 -2.43 -8.62 24.90
C ALA A 504 -2.01 -9.46 23.67
N ASP A 505 -2.92 -10.19 23.07
CA ASP A 505 -2.59 -11.16 22.00
C ASP A 505 -2.57 -10.54 20.62
N TYR A 506 -3.31 -9.48 20.36
CA TYR A 506 -3.18 -8.67 19.15
C TYR A 506 -1.77 -8.13 18.95
N GLN A 507 -1.06 -7.83 20.03
CA GLN A 507 0.31 -7.34 19.99
C GLN A 507 1.33 -8.44 19.67
N GLN A 508 0.96 -9.70 19.76
CA GLN A 508 1.88 -10.82 19.53
C GLN A 508 1.94 -11.26 18.07
N ILE A 509 0.90 -11.00 17.26
CA ILE A 509 0.94 -11.32 15.84
C ILE A 509 1.63 -10.19 15.09
N LYS A 510 2.90 -10.39 14.81
CA LYS A 510 3.67 -9.48 13.97
C LYS A 510 3.55 -9.94 12.53
N TYR A 511 2.93 -9.13 11.68
CA TYR A 511 2.92 -9.33 10.24
C TYR A 511 4.04 -8.52 9.59
N VAL A 512 4.60 -9.09 8.53
CA VAL A 512 5.51 -8.37 7.63
C VAL A 512 4.69 -7.84 6.47
N TYR A 513 4.78 -6.55 6.18
CA TYR A 513 4.27 -5.98 4.93
C TYR A 513 5.32 -6.20 3.84
N PRO A 514 5.04 -7.00 2.81
CA PRO A 514 5.98 -7.27 1.74
C PRO A 514 5.94 -6.12 0.72
N ALA A 515 6.77 -5.09 0.91
CA ALA A 515 6.85 -3.96 -0.02
C ALA A 515 7.31 -4.40 -1.43
N PHE A 516 8.18 -5.41 -1.48
CA PHE A 516 8.54 -6.14 -2.69
C PHE A 516 8.48 -7.64 -2.42
N ARG A 517 7.81 -8.40 -3.30
CA ARG A 517 7.78 -9.85 -3.29
C ARG A 517 7.88 -10.42 -4.71
N LEU A 518 8.30 -11.67 -4.83
CA LEU A 518 8.60 -12.29 -6.12
C LEU A 518 7.42 -12.27 -7.10
N ALA A 519 6.19 -12.41 -6.61
CA ALA A 519 5.01 -12.33 -7.48
C ALA A 519 4.93 -10.99 -8.21
N GLU A 520 5.27 -9.86 -7.56
CA GLU A 520 5.33 -8.57 -8.25
C GLU A 520 6.36 -8.58 -9.38
N ILE A 521 7.51 -9.18 -9.15
CA ILE A 521 8.56 -9.26 -10.17
C ILE A 521 8.09 -10.10 -11.37
N TYR A 522 7.34 -11.17 -11.11
CA TYR A 522 6.72 -11.96 -12.19
C TYR A 522 5.70 -11.14 -12.98
N PHE A 523 4.87 -10.34 -12.30
CA PHE A 523 3.96 -9.42 -12.98
C PHE A 523 4.71 -8.33 -13.76
N ASN A 524 5.74 -7.72 -13.18
CA ASN A 524 6.53 -6.69 -13.87
C ASN A 524 7.17 -7.25 -15.16
N TYR A 525 7.71 -8.46 -15.08
CA TYR A 525 8.27 -9.13 -16.24
C TYR A 525 7.20 -9.51 -17.26
N ALA A 526 6.07 -10.09 -16.83
CA ALA A 526 4.97 -10.47 -17.70
C ALA A 526 4.37 -9.25 -18.43
N GLU A 527 4.20 -8.12 -17.75
CA GLU A 527 3.73 -6.88 -18.35
C GLU A 527 4.69 -6.40 -19.46
N CYS A 528 5.98 -6.36 -19.16
CA CYS A 528 6.98 -6.01 -20.16
C CYS A 528 6.99 -6.99 -21.33
N CYS A 529 6.77 -8.29 -21.10
CA CYS A 529 6.63 -9.27 -22.18
C CYS A 529 5.39 -9.02 -23.04
N ILE A 530 4.26 -8.62 -22.45
CA ILE A 530 3.05 -8.23 -23.20
C ILE A 530 3.35 -7.02 -24.08
N GLU A 531 3.97 -5.98 -23.53
CA GLU A 531 4.21 -4.73 -24.25
C GLU A 531 5.36 -4.84 -25.29
N THR A 532 6.21 -5.87 -25.18
CA THR A 532 7.26 -6.20 -26.18
C THR A 532 6.90 -7.34 -27.14
N GLY A 533 5.66 -7.89 -27.03
CA GLY A 533 5.16 -8.92 -27.96
C GLY A 533 5.59 -10.35 -27.64
N ASP A 534 6.15 -10.61 -26.45
CA ASP A 534 6.57 -11.94 -25.99
C ASP A 534 5.46 -12.61 -25.14
N TYR A 535 4.30 -12.83 -25.77
CA TYR A 535 3.07 -13.25 -25.07
C TYR A 535 3.18 -14.61 -24.40
N LYS A 536 3.91 -15.56 -25.01
CA LYS A 536 4.12 -16.90 -24.41
C LYS A 536 4.88 -16.84 -23.10
N GLU A 537 5.90 -16.01 -23.04
CA GLU A 537 6.66 -15.83 -21.81
C GLU A 537 5.81 -15.11 -20.75
N ALA A 538 4.98 -14.13 -21.13
CA ALA A 538 4.02 -13.49 -20.22
C ALA A 538 3.06 -14.52 -19.61
N VAL A 539 2.42 -15.34 -20.42
CA VAL A 539 1.49 -16.40 -19.97
C VAL A 539 2.17 -17.36 -19.00
N LYS A 540 3.40 -17.76 -19.28
CA LYS A 540 4.18 -18.65 -18.40
C LYS A 540 4.32 -18.09 -16.98
N TYR A 541 4.66 -16.80 -16.82
CA TYR A 541 4.82 -16.20 -15.49
C TYR A 541 3.49 -15.97 -14.79
N LEU A 542 2.43 -15.64 -15.50
CA LEU A 542 1.09 -15.59 -14.97
C LEU A 542 0.63 -16.96 -14.46
N ASN A 543 0.93 -18.02 -15.20
CA ASN A 543 0.62 -19.39 -14.79
C ASN A 543 1.34 -19.82 -13.51
N MET A 544 2.55 -19.33 -13.25
CA MET A 544 3.25 -19.64 -12.00
C MET A 544 2.47 -19.13 -10.78
N ILE A 545 1.87 -17.94 -10.89
CA ILE A 545 1.05 -17.35 -9.82
C ILE A 545 -0.28 -18.10 -9.69
N ARG A 546 -0.94 -18.39 -10.81
CA ARG A 546 -2.20 -19.14 -10.83
C ARG A 546 -2.04 -20.55 -10.23
N ASN A 547 -0.99 -21.25 -10.63
CA ASN A 547 -0.70 -22.60 -10.14
C ASN A 547 -0.40 -22.61 -8.63
N ARG A 548 0.33 -21.61 -8.10
CA ARG A 548 0.52 -21.44 -6.66
C ARG A 548 -0.81 -21.36 -5.92
N SER A 549 -1.80 -20.71 -6.53
CA SER A 549 -3.15 -20.55 -5.98
C SER A 549 -4.11 -21.72 -6.35
N GLY A 550 -3.60 -22.81 -6.89
CA GLY A 550 -4.38 -24.00 -7.24
C GLY A 550 -5.20 -23.89 -8.54
N LEU A 551 -5.10 -22.79 -9.28
CA LEU A 551 -5.81 -22.60 -10.55
C LEU A 551 -5.13 -23.32 -11.72
N ASN A 552 -5.92 -23.64 -12.75
CA ASN A 552 -5.43 -24.12 -14.04
C ASN A 552 -4.70 -23.02 -14.82
N ASN A 553 -3.92 -23.43 -15.80
CA ASN A 553 -3.22 -22.50 -16.70
C ASN A 553 -4.19 -21.63 -17.52
N LEU A 554 -3.75 -20.43 -17.89
CA LEU A 554 -4.55 -19.51 -18.69
C LEU A 554 -4.93 -20.08 -20.07
N GLU A 555 -4.06 -20.88 -20.69
CA GLU A 555 -4.32 -21.50 -22.00
C GLU A 555 -5.42 -22.56 -21.92
N GLU A 556 -5.63 -23.19 -20.75
CA GLU A 556 -6.72 -24.10 -20.51
C GLU A 556 -8.05 -23.34 -20.34
N ALA A 557 -8.02 -22.23 -19.62
CA ALA A 557 -9.17 -21.36 -19.44
C ALA A 557 -9.54 -20.56 -20.71
N TYR A 558 -8.53 -20.08 -21.44
CA TYR A 558 -8.67 -19.24 -22.62
C TYR A 558 -7.78 -19.76 -23.76
N PRO A 559 -8.22 -20.78 -24.52
CA PRO A 559 -7.43 -21.32 -25.63
C PRO A 559 -7.06 -20.23 -26.65
N GLY A 560 -5.75 -20.13 -26.98
CA GLY A 560 -5.23 -19.12 -27.91
C GLY A 560 -4.89 -17.77 -27.28
N ILE A 561 -4.89 -17.63 -25.97
CA ILE A 561 -4.60 -16.37 -25.25
C ILE A 561 -3.21 -15.81 -25.61
N ASP A 562 -2.24 -16.65 -25.92
CA ASP A 562 -0.88 -16.26 -26.35
C ASP A 562 -0.84 -15.63 -27.77
N SER A 563 -1.98 -15.53 -28.43
CA SER A 563 -2.16 -14.90 -29.73
C SER A 563 -3.20 -13.75 -29.70
N ASP A 564 -3.75 -13.45 -28.52
CA ASP A 564 -4.71 -12.36 -28.30
C ASP A 564 -4.16 -11.39 -27.24
N PRO A 565 -3.44 -10.35 -27.66
CA PRO A 565 -2.80 -9.41 -26.74
C PRO A 565 -3.80 -8.58 -25.90
N GLU A 566 -5.00 -8.34 -26.40
CA GLU A 566 -6.02 -7.57 -25.66
C GLU A 566 -6.61 -8.42 -24.54
N LEU A 567 -7.00 -9.66 -24.83
CA LEU A 567 -7.47 -10.60 -23.83
C LEU A 567 -6.37 -10.89 -22.78
N LEU A 568 -5.12 -11.09 -23.23
CA LEU A 568 -3.99 -11.34 -22.34
C LEU A 568 -3.75 -10.15 -21.40
N ARG A 569 -3.79 -8.92 -21.90
CA ARG A 569 -3.64 -7.70 -21.07
C ARG A 569 -4.79 -7.56 -20.08
N TRP A 570 -6.02 -7.89 -20.47
CA TRP A 570 -7.16 -7.90 -19.60
C TRP A 570 -7.01 -8.96 -18.49
N CYS A 571 -6.68 -10.19 -18.83
CA CYS A 571 -6.41 -11.27 -17.85
C CYS A 571 -5.26 -10.89 -16.89
N PHE A 572 -4.18 -10.32 -17.41
CA PHE A 572 -3.06 -9.82 -16.60
C PHE A 572 -3.52 -8.81 -15.55
N ARG A 573 -4.36 -7.85 -15.91
CA ARG A 573 -4.88 -6.83 -14.98
C ARG A 573 -5.81 -7.45 -13.92
N GLN A 574 -6.64 -8.42 -14.30
CA GLN A 574 -7.49 -9.17 -13.35
C GLN A 574 -6.60 -9.93 -12.34
N GLU A 575 -5.65 -10.72 -12.82
CA GLU A 575 -4.73 -11.47 -11.96
C GLU A 575 -3.98 -10.55 -11.00
N LYS A 576 -3.48 -9.42 -11.47
CA LYS A 576 -2.72 -8.48 -10.63
C LYS A 576 -3.59 -7.84 -9.55
N MET A 577 -4.81 -7.42 -9.88
CA MET A 577 -5.77 -6.88 -8.92
C MET A 577 -6.13 -7.89 -7.83
N ILE A 578 -6.39 -9.15 -8.21
CA ILE A 578 -6.71 -10.24 -7.29
C ILE A 578 -5.50 -10.56 -6.39
N GLU A 579 -4.33 -10.72 -6.98
CA GLU A 579 -3.12 -11.12 -6.27
C GLU A 579 -2.71 -10.10 -5.20
N PHE A 580 -2.86 -8.80 -5.47
CA PHE A 580 -2.49 -7.71 -4.57
C PHE A 580 -3.70 -7.03 -3.91
N ALA A 581 -4.82 -7.72 -3.79
CA ALA A 581 -6.11 -7.13 -3.39
C ALA A 581 -6.10 -6.30 -2.10
N ILE A 582 -5.24 -6.64 -1.11
CA ILE A 582 -5.13 -5.92 0.17
C ILE A 582 -3.73 -5.30 0.37
N GLU A 583 -2.83 -5.44 -0.59
CA GLU A 583 -1.44 -5.00 -0.47
C GLU A 583 -1.28 -3.54 -0.90
N GLY A 584 -1.48 -2.63 0.04
CA GLY A 584 -1.20 -1.20 -0.12
C GLY A 584 -1.89 -0.51 -1.30
N PRO A 585 -1.30 0.56 -1.84
CA PRO A 585 -1.85 1.34 -2.93
C PRO A 585 -1.47 0.82 -4.33
N MET A 586 -1.00 -0.43 -4.46
CA MET A 586 -0.47 -0.94 -5.73
C MET A 586 -1.50 -0.83 -6.87
N HIS A 587 -2.74 -1.24 -6.65
CA HIS A 587 -3.80 -1.16 -7.66
C HIS A 587 -4.13 0.30 -8.06
N PHE A 588 -4.01 1.25 -7.13
CA PHE A 588 -4.16 2.67 -7.43
C PHE A 588 -3.07 3.15 -8.39
N TYR A 589 -1.81 2.94 -8.05
CA TYR A 589 -0.70 3.39 -8.88
C TYR A 589 -0.61 2.65 -10.22
N ASP A 590 -0.96 1.36 -10.25
CA ASP A 590 -1.04 0.59 -11.50
C ASP A 590 -2.11 1.17 -12.44
N SER A 591 -3.32 1.44 -11.94
CA SER A 591 -4.39 2.04 -12.75
C SER A 591 -4.03 3.44 -13.22
N CYS A 592 -3.33 4.23 -12.40
CA CYS A 592 -2.83 5.53 -12.81
C CYS A 592 -1.75 5.40 -13.92
N ARG A 593 -0.71 4.57 -13.74
CA ARG A 593 0.35 4.44 -14.73
C ARG A 593 -0.11 3.79 -16.05
N TRP A 594 -1.18 2.97 -16.02
CA TRP A 594 -1.84 2.43 -17.21
C TRP A 594 -2.79 3.43 -17.89
N MET A 595 -3.06 4.58 -17.28
CA MET A 595 -4.05 5.58 -17.73
C MET A 595 -5.48 5.02 -17.79
N THR A 596 -5.83 4.10 -16.89
CA THR A 596 -7.17 3.48 -16.79
C THR A 596 -7.99 3.98 -15.60
N ALA A 597 -7.39 4.76 -14.71
CA ALA A 597 -8.04 5.22 -13.49
C ALA A 597 -9.23 6.16 -13.77
N GLU A 598 -9.15 7.01 -14.80
CA GLU A 598 -10.25 7.92 -15.19
C GLU A 598 -11.50 7.15 -15.63
N GLU A 599 -11.32 5.97 -16.20
CA GLU A 599 -12.44 5.11 -16.61
C GLU A 599 -12.97 4.23 -15.47
N ASN A 600 -12.08 3.67 -14.67
CA ASN A 600 -12.40 2.62 -13.71
C ASN A 600 -12.78 3.15 -12.32
N PHE A 601 -12.17 4.24 -11.85
CA PHE A 601 -12.36 4.71 -10.48
C PHE A 601 -13.63 5.54 -10.24
N PRO A 602 -14.21 6.28 -11.19
CA PRO A 602 -15.52 6.84 -11.01
C PRO A 602 -16.57 5.74 -10.87
N VAL A 603 -17.04 5.49 -9.66
CA VAL A 603 -18.03 4.46 -9.37
C VAL A 603 -19.09 5.00 -8.41
N LEU A 604 -20.33 4.56 -8.62
CA LEU A 604 -21.39 4.71 -7.64
C LEU A 604 -21.06 3.87 -6.40
N ASN A 605 -21.57 4.27 -5.26
CA ASN A 605 -21.48 3.43 -4.08
C ASN A 605 -22.55 2.35 -4.16
N TRP A 606 -22.10 1.12 -4.33
CA TRP A 606 -22.94 -0.06 -4.41
C TRP A 606 -22.91 -0.82 -3.08
N THR A 607 -24.05 -1.37 -2.69
CA THR A 607 -24.22 -2.20 -1.50
C THR A 607 -25.14 -3.37 -1.79
N LEU A 608 -25.10 -4.38 -0.96
CA LEU A 608 -26.22 -5.30 -0.81
C LEU A 608 -27.38 -4.58 -0.10
N ASN A 609 -28.61 -5.09 -0.21
CA ASN A 609 -29.77 -4.59 0.53
C ASN A 609 -29.61 -4.92 2.04
N LEU A 610 -28.85 -4.08 2.76
CA LEU A 610 -28.51 -4.30 4.17
C LEU A 610 -29.31 -3.44 5.13
N ASN A 611 -30.11 -2.48 4.63
CA ASN A 611 -30.87 -1.57 5.50
C ASN A 611 -32.19 -2.17 5.96
N ASP A 612 -33.00 -2.59 5.04
CA ASP A 612 -34.38 -3.01 5.28
C ASP A 612 -34.76 -4.27 4.47
N PRO A 613 -33.92 -5.33 4.39
CA PRO A 613 -34.31 -6.54 3.70
C PRO A 613 -35.41 -7.27 4.49
N VAL A 614 -36.27 -7.96 3.76
CA VAL A 614 -37.33 -8.78 4.36
C VAL A 614 -36.74 -10.00 5.05
N ASP A 615 -35.69 -10.58 4.45
CA ASP A 615 -34.98 -11.77 4.95
C ASP A 615 -33.56 -11.86 4.37
N TYR A 616 -32.88 -12.97 4.60
CA TYR A 616 -31.54 -13.26 4.08
C TYR A 616 -31.48 -13.22 2.55
N HIS A 617 -32.49 -13.76 1.86
CA HIS A 617 -32.48 -13.80 0.41
C HIS A 617 -32.61 -12.40 -0.19
N ASP A 618 -33.49 -11.58 0.35
CA ASP A 618 -33.68 -10.19 -0.07
C ASP A 618 -32.43 -9.33 0.22
N SER A 619 -31.62 -9.70 1.22
CA SER A 619 -30.38 -8.99 1.55
C SER A 619 -29.32 -9.06 0.44
N TRP A 620 -29.43 -10.01 -0.52
CA TRP A 620 -28.46 -10.18 -1.60
C TRP A 620 -28.72 -9.32 -2.85
N VAL A 621 -29.77 -8.53 -2.84
CA VAL A 621 -30.05 -7.60 -3.94
C VAL A 621 -29.00 -6.48 -3.95
N ARG A 622 -28.32 -6.31 -5.09
CA ARG A 622 -27.36 -5.22 -5.29
C ARG A 622 -28.10 -3.92 -5.60
N SER A 623 -27.80 -2.86 -4.89
CA SER A 623 -28.38 -1.53 -5.12
C SER A 623 -27.32 -0.43 -5.02
N SER A 624 -27.50 0.64 -5.80
CA SER A 624 -26.75 1.89 -5.66
C SER A 624 -27.60 2.87 -4.88
N GLU A 625 -27.58 2.81 -3.56
CA GLU A 625 -28.28 3.78 -2.75
C GLU A 625 -27.43 5.01 -2.47
N ASP A 626 -28.06 6.19 -2.50
CA ASP A 626 -27.48 7.41 -1.97
C ASP A 626 -27.42 7.35 -0.45
N PHE A 627 -26.37 6.76 0.09
CA PHE A 627 -26.09 6.91 1.50
C PHE A 627 -25.66 8.35 1.78
N PRO A 628 -26.16 9.00 2.83
CA PRO A 628 -25.73 10.35 3.20
C PRO A 628 -24.22 10.47 3.45
N LEU A 629 -23.57 9.33 3.77
CA LEU A 629 -22.13 9.22 4.06
C LEU A 629 -21.33 8.57 2.92
N ALA A 630 -21.95 8.23 1.80
CA ALA A 630 -21.30 7.52 0.71
C ALA A 630 -21.46 8.32 -0.60
N LYS A 631 -20.66 9.36 -0.76
CA LYS A 631 -20.58 10.07 -2.05
C LYS A 631 -19.94 9.17 -3.11
N HIS A 632 -20.31 9.37 -4.37
CA HIS A 632 -19.72 8.65 -5.50
C HIS A 632 -18.23 8.95 -5.62
N ALA A 633 -17.43 7.94 -5.92
CA ALA A 633 -16.04 8.12 -6.22
C ALA A 633 -15.87 8.92 -7.50
N LYS A 634 -14.89 9.84 -7.52
CA LYS A 634 -14.57 10.67 -8.68
C LYS A 634 -13.09 10.56 -8.97
N PHE A 635 -12.78 10.52 -10.25
CA PHE A 635 -11.41 10.60 -10.73
C PHE A 635 -11.43 11.35 -12.09
N THR A 636 -10.54 12.28 -12.26
CA THR A 636 -10.42 13.09 -13.48
C THR A 636 -8.93 13.16 -13.89
N LYS A 637 -8.64 13.74 -15.03
CA LYS A 637 -7.27 13.85 -15.57
C LYS A 637 -6.27 14.53 -14.62
N ARG A 638 -6.72 15.44 -13.75
CA ARG A 638 -5.85 16.08 -12.76
C ARG A 638 -5.39 15.10 -11.67
N ASP A 639 -6.16 14.05 -11.42
CA ASP A 639 -5.97 13.15 -10.28
C ASP A 639 -4.89 12.08 -10.50
N TYR A 640 -4.30 12.01 -11.71
CA TYR A 640 -3.20 11.09 -12.00
C TYR A 640 -1.94 11.38 -11.20
N LEU A 641 -1.69 12.65 -10.90
CA LEU A 641 -0.58 13.11 -10.05
C LEU A 641 -1.12 13.98 -8.93
N PHE A 642 -0.57 13.84 -7.75
CA PHE A 642 -1.01 14.58 -6.58
C PHE A 642 -0.53 16.04 -6.66
N PRO A 643 -1.32 17.03 -6.21
CA PRO A 643 -0.89 18.44 -6.25
C PRO A 643 0.19 18.72 -5.20
N PHE A 644 1.04 19.70 -5.51
CA PHE A 644 1.83 20.38 -4.49
C PHE A 644 0.89 21.24 -3.65
N ASP A 645 1.08 21.28 -2.34
CA ASP A 645 0.21 22.08 -1.50
C ASP A 645 0.50 23.58 -1.61
N SER A 646 -0.46 24.38 -1.13
CA SER A 646 -0.36 25.84 -1.24
C SER A 646 0.77 26.45 -0.44
N ASP A 647 1.19 25.83 0.67
CA ASP A 647 2.28 26.34 1.49
C ASP A 647 3.61 26.07 0.80
N GLN A 648 3.79 24.88 0.21
CA GLN A 648 4.96 24.57 -0.62
C GLN A 648 5.11 25.51 -1.81
N LEU A 649 4.00 25.81 -2.52
CA LEU A 649 4.02 26.76 -3.64
C LEU A 649 4.32 28.20 -3.20
N ALA A 650 3.91 28.58 -1.98
CA ALA A 650 4.22 29.90 -1.43
C ALA A 650 5.69 30.03 -1.00
N GLU A 651 6.28 28.95 -0.49
CA GLU A 651 7.68 28.90 -0.08
C GLU A 651 8.63 28.71 -1.27
N MET A 652 8.23 27.91 -2.26
CA MET A 652 9.03 27.54 -3.44
C MET A 652 8.51 28.27 -4.69
N THR A 653 8.89 29.50 -4.87
CA THR A 653 8.31 30.43 -5.84
C THR A 653 8.45 30.00 -7.32
N ASN A 654 9.39 29.13 -7.63
CA ASN A 654 9.62 28.60 -8.97
C ASN A 654 8.95 27.25 -9.21
N LEU A 655 8.41 26.60 -8.16
CA LEU A 655 7.87 25.25 -8.25
C LEU A 655 6.65 25.20 -9.18
N THR A 656 6.78 24.47 -10.27
CA THR A 656 5.71 24.28 -11.25
C THR A 656 4.69 23.25 -10.75
N GLN A 657 3.42 23.66 -10.65
CA GLN A 657 2.31 22.82 -10.19
C GLN A 657 1.98 21.69 -11.18
N ASN A 658 1.34 20.62 -10.71
CA ASN A 658 0.83 19.55 -11.54
C ASN A 658 -0.41 19.96 -12.35
N TYR A 659 -0.64 19.23 -13.45
CA TYR A 659 -1.74 19.50 -14.38
C TYR A 659 -3.09 19.56 -13.68
N GLY A 660 -3.85 20.58 -13.97
CA GLY A 660 -5.24 20.74 -13.51
C GLY A 660 -5.45 21.34 -12.11
N PHE A 661 -4.34 21.76 -11.43
CA PHE A 661 -4.39 22.39 -10.11
C PHE A 661 -3.92 23.84 -10.11
#